data_b2cd4936487ac5d3f428c22d563abbea
#
_entry.id   b2cd4936487ac5d3f428c22d563abbea
#
_cell.length_a   1.000
_cell.length_b   1.000
_cell.length_c   1.000
_cell.angle_alpha   90.00
_cell.angle_beta   90.00
_cell.angle_gamma   90.00
#
_symmetry.space_group_name_H-M   'P 1'
#
loop_
_entity.id
_entity.type
_entity.pdbx_description
1 polymer ?
#
loop_
_entity_poly.entity_id
_entity_poly.type
_entity_poly.pdbx_seq_one_letter_code
_entity_poly.pdbx_strand_id
1 'polypeptide(L)'
;MLRSYELSLPKILRVMRLSELKTGEKGVIVKVLGHGGFRKRIVEMGFIKGKTVEVLLNAPLKDPIKYKVLGYEISLRRQEAEMIEVISEEEAKKLAEKTVYHEGLPEDLSVKEEDMKRLALGKRRTINVALVGNPNSGKTSLFNLASGAHEHVGNYSGVTVDAKEGYFDFEGYHFRIVDLPGTYSLSAYTPEEIYVRRHSIDETPDVIINVVDSSNLERNLYLTTQLIDMNVRMVVALNIYDELEASGNTLDYHLLSKLFGVPMLPTVSKKNRGLDTLFHVVINLYEGVDFFDKQGNMNPEVLKDLTEWHDSLEDRKNHEEEHLEDYVREHKKTGRVFRHIHINHGPDIEKAIEAVKSEVSKNEFIRHKYSTRFLSIKLLENDPDIERIVRTLPNADEIFHVRDKMSKRVQDTMNEDCESAITDAKYGFISGALKETFTDNHLEQAQTTKVLDSIVTHRVWGFPIFFLFMYLMFEGTFVIGEYPMMGIEWLVEQIGDLLRNNMAEGPFKDLLIDGIIGGVGAVIVFLPNILILYFCISLMEDSGYMARAAFIMDKIMHKMGLHGKSFIPLIMGFGCNVPAIIASRTIENRKSRLITMLVNPLMSCSARLPIYLLLVGAFFPNNASLVLLSIYVIGIVLAVVMARSVSYTHLTLPT
;
A
#
# COMPACT_ATOMS: atom_id res chain seq x y z
N MET A 1 1.88 44.21 -11.12
CA MET A 1 1.87 43.48 -12.38
C MET A 1 3.25 42.85 -12.56
N LEU A 2 3.48 41.73 -11.93
CA LEU A 2 4.65 40.88 -12.16
C LEU A 2 4.08 39.54 -12.61
N ARG A 3 4.21 39.27 -13.92
CA ARG A 3 3.86 37.97 -14.51
C ARG A 3 4.91 36.96 -14.05
N SER A 4 4.47 35.99 -13.28
CA SER A 4 5.16 34.75 -13.03
C SER A 4 5.50 34.08 -14.36
N TYR A 5 6.79 33.97 -14.67
CA TYR A 5 7.27 33.11 -15.74
C TYR A 5 7.17 31.65 -15.25
N GLU A 6 6.07 31.03 -15.57
CA GLU A 6 5.98 29.58 -15.59
C GLU A 6 6.91 29.03 -16.68
N LEU A 7 8.12 28.67 -16.32
CA LEU A 7 8.94 27.78 -17.12
C LEU A 7 8.28 26.39 -17.07
N SER A 8 7.31 26.16 -17.95
CA SER A 8 6.81 24.82 -18.25
C SER A 8 7.96 24.02 -18.85
N LEU A 9 8.68 23.27 -18.01
CA LEU A 9 9.64 22.27 -18.45
C LEU A 9 8.92 21.28 -19.37
N PRO A 10 9.41 21.06 -20.61
CA PRO A 10 8.76 20.16 -21.55
C PRO A 10 8.74 18.74 -20.97
N LYS A 11 7.53 18.15 -20.91
CA LYS A 11 7.30 16.74 -20.63
C LYS A 11 8.26 15.88 -21.45
N ILE A 12 9.02 15.01 -20.74
CA ILE A 12 9.81 13.90 -21.28
C ILE A 12 11.17 14.33 -21.88
N LEU A 13 12.12 14.65 -21.02
CA LEU A 13 13.55 14.46 -21.32
C LEU A 13 13.82 12.96 -21.27
N ARG A 14 14.08 12.32 -22.38
CA ARG A 14 14.55 10.93 -22.43
C ARG A 14 15.97 10.88 -21.87
N VAL A 15 16.11 10.48 -20.64
CA VAL A 15 17.42 10.15 -20.05
C VAL A 15 17.87 8.86 -20.72
N MET A 16 19.09 8.88 -21.28
CA MET A 16 19.70 7.71 -21.93
C MET A 16 20.61 6.98 -20.94
N ARG A 17 20.84 5.71 -21.18
CA ARG A 17 21.89 4.95 -20.47
C ARG A 17 23.24 5.25 -21.11
N LEU A 18 24.30 5.32 -20.29
CA LEU A 18 25.66 5.56 -20.79
C LEU A 18 26.07 4.54 -21.85
N SER A 19 25.58 3.29 -21.75
CA SER A 19 25.79 2.21 -22.74
C SER A 19 25.15 2.44 -24.11
N GLU A 20 24.22 3.39 -24.23
CA GLU A 20 23.51 3.73 -25.47
C GLU A 20 24.27 4.78 -26.32
N LEU A 21 25.20 5.51 -25.70
CA LEU A 21 26.03 6.46 -26.43
C LEU A 21 26.96 5.75 -27.42
N LYS A 22 27.12 6.35 -28.60
CA LYS A 22 28.02 5.83 -29.66
C LYS A 22 29.44 6.36 -29.49
N THR A 23 30.38 5.68 -30.12
CA THR A 23 31.78 6.11 -30.16
C THR A 23 31.89 7.55 -30.64
N GLY A 24 32.61 8.39 -29.91
CA GLY A 24 32.79 9.82 -30.17
C GLY A 24 31.69 10.71 -29.60
N GLU A 25 30.58 10.15 -29.11
CA GLU A 25 29.52 10.94 -28.48
C GLU A 25 29.88 11.32 -27.05
N LYS A 26 29.41 12.50 -26.65
CA LYS A 26 29.55 13.05 -25.30
C LYS A 26 28.21 13.10 -24.60
N GLY A 27 28.24 12.88 -23.30
CA GLY A 27 27.09 13.04 -22.45
C GLY A 27 27.47 13.63 -21.10
N VAL A 28 26.51 14.20 -20.40
CA VAL A 28 26.68 14.67 -19.03
C VAL A 28 25.98 13.71 -18.08
N ILE A 29 26.70 13.24 -17.07
CA ILE A 29 26.19 12.28 -16.09
C ILE A 29 25.13 12.95 -15.23
N VAL A 30 23.92 12.41 -15.26
CA VAL A 30 22.78 12.84 -14.43
C VAL A 30 22.77 12.05 -13.13
N LYS A 31 22.89 10.73 -13.24
CA LYS A 31 22.69 9.83 -12.10
C LYS A 31 23.49 8.55 -12.26
N VAL A 32 24.01 8.04 -11.14
CA VAL A 32 24.59 6.69 -11.06
C VAL A 32 23.61 5.83 -10.25
N LEU A 33 23.07 4.82 -10.91
CA LEU A 33 22.15 3.84 -10.32
C LEU A 33 22.95 2.75 -9.58
N GLY A 34 22.23 1.82 -8.94
CA GLY A 34 22.84 0.70 -8.23
C GLY A 34 23.10 0.97 -6.76
N HIS A 35 23.52 -0.07 -6.03
CA HIS A 35 23.59 -0.09 -4.58
C HIS A 35 25.03 -0.28 -4.06
N GLY A 36 25.26 0.12 -2.81
CA GLY A 36 26.44 -0.25 -2.02
C GLY A 36 27.79 -0.01 -2.71
N GLY A 37 28.61 -1.06 -2.75
CA GLY A 37 30.00 -1.02 -3.26
C GLY A 37 30.12 -0.67 -4.75
N PHE A 38 29.14 -1.03 -5.58
CA PHE A 38 29.14 -0.68 -7.00
C PHE A 38 29.09 0.83 -7.21
N ARG A 39 28.07 1.49 -6.63
CA ARG A 39 27.89 2.95 -6.76
C ARG A 39 29.12 3.69 -6.23
N LYS A 40 29.66 3.24 -5.09
CA LYS A 40 30.88 3.82 -4.52
C LYS A 40 32.06 3.72 -5.49
N ARG A 41 32.31 2.54 -6.06
CA ARG A 41 33.39 2.30 -7.02
C ARG A 41 33.25 3.17 -8.27
N ILE A 42 32.05 3.26 -8.85
CA ILE A 42 31.80 4.05 -10.07
C ILE A 42 32.02 5.54 -9.79
N VAL A 43 31.58 6.03 -8.64
CA VAL A 43 31.82 7.42 -8.21
C VAL A 43 33.32 7.67 -7.95
N GLU A 44 34.04 6.74 -7.32
CA GLU A 44 35.49 6.81 -7.09
C GLU A 44 36.27 6.80 -8.41
N MET A 45 35.79 6.12 -9.44
CA MET A 45 36.33 6.16 -10.80
C MET A 45 36.08 7.48 -11.53
N GLY A 46 35.36 8.43 -10.93
CA GLY A 46 35.12 9.77 -11.50
C GLY A 46 33.79 9.91 -12.23
N PHE A 47 32.91 8.89 -12.27
CA PHE A 47 31.57 9.03 -12.83
C PHE A 47 30.65 9.75 -11.83
N ILE A 48 30.85 11.06 -11.72
CA ILE A 48 30.19 11.95 -10.77
C ILE A 48 29.11 12.74 -11.51
N LYS A 49 27.97 12.97 -10.86
CA LYS A 49 26.89 13.82 -11.38
C LYS A 49 27.42 15.17 -11.89
N GLY A 50 26.94 15.60 -13.05
CA GLY A 50 27.33 16.87 -13.69
C GLY A 50 28.68 16.85 -14.40
N LYS A 51 29.39 15.70 -14.43
CA LYS A 51 30.64 15.57 -15.19
C LYS A 51 30.37 15.04 -16.61
N THR A 52 31.17 15.53 -17.56
CA THR A 52 31.11 15.08 -18.95
C THR A 52 31.84 13.76 -19.11
N VAL A 53 31.23 12.85 -19.83
CA VAL A 53 31.80 11.57 -20.23
C VAL A 53 31.76 11.44 -21.75
N GLU A 54 32.84 10.95 -22.35
CA GLU A 54 32.97 10.72 -23.79
C GLU A 54 33.22 9.24 -24.05
N VAL A 55 32.55 8.65 -25.03
CA VAL A 55 32.78 7.27 -25.47
C VAL A 55 33.95 7.24 -26.43
N LEU A 56 35.06 6.68 -26.02
CA LEU A 56 36.29 6.57 -26.85
C LEU A 56 36.21 5.41 -27.82
N LEU A 57 35.86 4.23 -27.34
CA LEU A 57 35.88 3.00 -28.13
C LEU A 57 34.91 1.96 -27.58
N ASN A 58 34.19 1.30 -28.47
CA ASN A 58 33.48 0.06 -28.18
C ASN A 58 34.39 -1.12 -28.61
N ALA A 59 34.61 -2.09 -27.73
CA ALA A 59 35.35 -3.30 -28.10
C ALA A 59 34.66 -4.04 -29.28
N PRO A 60 35.36 -4.87 -30.05
CA PRO A 60 34.81 -5.57 -31.23
C PRO A 60 33.54 -6.37 -30.94
N LEU A 61 33.43 -6.93 -29.73
CA LEU A 61 32.24 -7.66 -29.25
C LEU A 61 31.23 -6.74 -28.49
N LYS A 62 31.41 -5.42 -28.58
CA LYS A 62 30.59 -4.38 -27.90
C LYS A 62 30.72 -4.39 -26.36
N ASP A 63 31.69 -5.11 -25.78
CA ASP A 63 31.95 -5.15 -24.35
C ASP A 63 33.43 -5.50 -24.11
N PRO A 64 34.20 -4.76 -23.26
CA PRO A 64 33.80 -3.53 -22.55
C PRO A 64 33.77 -2.27 -23.45
N ILE A 65 33.25 -1.19 -22.90
CA ILE A 65 33.21 0.14 -23.55
C ILE A 65 34.23 1.03 -22.83
N LYS A 66 35.05 1.74 -23.61
CA LYS A 66 36.08 2.64 -23.10
C LYS A 66 35.57 4.08 -23.10
N TYR A 67 35.59 4.71 -21.95
CA TYR A 67 35.13 6.05 -21.68
C TYR A 67 36.25 6.97 -21.25
N LYS A 68 36.13 8.26 -21.54
CA LYS A 68 36.97 9.31 -20.98
C LYS A 68 36.14 10.14 -20.00
N VAL A 69 36.54 10.20 -18.75
CA VAL A 69 35.91 10.98 -17.69
C VAL A 69 36.99 11.66 -16.85
N LEU A 70 36.81 12.94 -16.53
CA LEU A 70 37.82 13.75 -15.80
C LEU A 70 39.23 13.70 -16.36
N GLY A 71 39.39 13.45 -17.67
CA GLY A 71 40.67 13.34 -18.33
C GLY A 71 41.28 11.94 -18.34
N TYR A 72 40.73 10.99 -17.59
CA TYR A 72 41.19 9.60 -17.52
C TYR A 72 40.39 8.69 -18.45
N GLU A 73 41.09 7.64 -18.98
CA GLU A 73 40.47 6.61 -19.79
C GLU A 73 40.07 5.43 -18.89
N ILE A 74 38.82 5.08 -18.87
CA ILE A 74 38.25 4.04 -18.02
C ILE A 74 37.42 3.09 -18.88
N SER A 75 37.60 1.77 -18.65
CA SER A 75 36.78 0.75 -19.31
C SER A 75 35.69 0.26 -18.34
N LEU A 76 34.43 0.33 -18.78
CA LEU A 76 33.31 -0.27 -18.05
C LEU A 76 32.74 -1.40 -18.90
N ARG A 77 32.24 -2.43 -18.23
CA ARG A 77 31.39 -3.42 -18.88
C ARG A 77 30.06 -2.77 -19.28
N ARG A 78 29.44 -3.25 -20.33
CA ARG A 78 28.18 -2.71 -20.83
C ARG A 78 27.10 -2.67 -19.76
N GLN A 79 26.99 -3.73 -18.96
CA GLN A 79 26.07 -3.81 -17.81
C GLN A 79 26.33 -2.73 -16.74
N GLU A 80 27.58 -2.36 -16.51
CA GLU A 80 27.95 -1.29 -15.59
C GLU A 80 27.58 0.08 -16.16
N ALA A 81 27.78 0.29 -17.45
CA ALA A 81 27.41 1.51 -18.16
C ALA A 81 25.89 1.68 -18.25
N GLU A 82 25.11 0.60 -18.26
CA GLU A 82 23.64 0.63 -18.17
C GLU A 82 23.13 1.20 -16.84
N MET A 83 23.95 1.16 -15.79
CA MET A 83 23.61 1.73 -14.48
C MET A 83 23.97 3.22 -14.35
N ILE A 84 24.38 3.88 -15.43
CA ILE A 84 24.71 5.31 -15.43
C ILE A 84 23.79 6.04 -16.41
N GLU A 85 23.06 7.01 -15.89
CA GLU A 85 22.17 7.87 -16.67
C GLU A 85 22.88 9.13 -17.12
N VAL A 86 22.70 9.46 -18.41
CA VAL A 86 23.32 10.61 -19.04
C VAL A 86 22.33 11.38 -19.92
N ILE A 87 22.60 12.66 -20.14
CA ILE A 87 21.97 13.46 -21.20
C ILE A 87 22.99 13.55 -22.35
N SER A 88 22.63 13.06 -23.53
CA SER A 88 23.46 13.16 -24.72
C SER A 88 23.39 14.55 -25.37
N GLU A 89 24.41 14.86 -26.16
CA GLU A 89 24.45 16.11 -26.95
C GLU A 89 23.28 16.20 -27.95
N GLU A 90 22.84 15.06 -28.52
CA GLU A 90 21.69 15.02 -29.43
C GLU A 90 20.35 15.33 -28.70
N GLU A 91 20.17 14.79 -27.49
CA GLU A 91 18.98 15.10 -26.68
C GLU A 91 18.98 16.57 -26.22
N ALA A 92 20.12 17.10 -25.86
CA ALA A 92 20.28 18.50 -25.50
C ALA A 92 19.97 19.44 -26.72
N LYS A 93 20.41 19.07 -27.93
CA LYS A 93 20.08 19.82 -29.19
C LYS A 93 18.57 19.78 -29.48
N LYS A 94 17.92 18.63 -29.41
CA LYS A 94 16.46 18.50 -29.60
C LYS A 94 15.65 19.33 -28.61
N LEU A 95 16.17 19.55 -27.42
CA LEU A 95 15.56 20.42 -26.43
C LEU A 95 15.74 21.89 -26.75
N ALA A 96 16.93 22.29 -27.14
CA ALA A 96 17.21 23.66 -27.59
C ALA A 96 16.33 24.03 -28.78
N GLU A 97 16.17 23.15 -29.77
CA GLU A 97 15.29 23.35 -30.92
C GLU A 97 13.80 23.50 -30.54
N LYS A 98 13.31 22.76 -29.53
CA LYS A 98 11.93 22.91 -29.04
C LYS A 98 11.69 24.22 -28.28
N THR A 99 12.72 24.76 -27.62
CA THR A 99 12.63 26.01 -26.85
C THR A 99 12.68 27.23 -27.75
N VAL A 100 13.35 27.12 -28.92
CA VAL A 100 13.53 28.22 -29.93
C VAL A 100 12.22 28.58 -30.65
N TYR A 101 11.18 27.75 -30.62
CA TYR A 101 9.90 28.10 -31.24
C TYR A 101 9.16 29.28 -30.58
N HIS A 102 9.67 29.82 -29.48
CA HIS A 102 9.04 30.95 -28.76
C HIS A 102 9.85 32.27 -28.72
N GLU A 103 11.13 32.29 -29.08
CA GLU A 103 11.89 33.53 -29.13
C GLU A 103 13.02 33.42 -30.19
N GLY A 104 13.02 34.28 -31.20
CA GLY A 104 13.99 34.26 -32.28
C GLY A 104 15.43 34.46 -31.82
N LEU A 105 16.22 33.40 -31.86
CA LEU A 105 17.66 33.37 -31.61
C LEU A 105 18.45 32.77 -32.79
N PRO A 106 19.73 33.12 -32.98
CA PRO A 106 20.51 32.91 -34.20
C PRO A 106 20.88 31.46 -34.51
N GLU A 107 21.13 31.17 -35.78
CA GLU A 107 21.31 29.85 -36.41
C GLU A 107 22.56 29.04 -36.05
N ASP A 108 23.32 29.36 -35.02
CA ASP A 108 24.54 28.61 -34.64
C ASP A 108 24.33 27.84 -33.33
N LEU A 109 23.54 26.74 -33.42
CA LEU A 109 23.14 25.89 -32.32
C LEU A 109 24.16 24.77 -32.02
N SER A 110 25.38 25.14 -31.67
CA SER A 110 26.25 24.25 -30.92
C SER A 110 25.81 24.26 -29.45
N VAL A 111 25.13 23.21 -28.98
CA VAL A 111 24.80 23.08 -27.55
C VAL A 111 26.11 23.02 -26.78
N LYS A 112 26.41 24.08 -26.03
CA LYS A 112 27.64 24.17 -25.25
C LYS A 112 27.60 23.17 -24.10
N GLU A 113 28.78 22.65 -23.74
CA GLU A 113 28.91 21.75 -22.56
C GLU A 113 28.30 22.35 -21.30
N GLU A 114 28.29 23.68 -21.19
CA GLU A 114 27.65 24.40 -20.08
C GLU A 114 26.14 24.26 -20.08
N ASP A 115 25.46 24.22 -21.23
CA ASP A 115 24.02 24.03 -21.31
C ASP A 115 23.62 22.61 -20.97
N MET A 116 24.43 21.61 -21.37
CA MET A 116 24.25 20.23 -20.93
C MET A 116 24.45 20.08 -19.42
N LYS A 117 25.44 20.79 -18.85
CA LYS A 117 25.66 20.80 -17.39
C LYS A 117 24.49 21.44 -16.65
N ARG A 118 23.90 22.55 -17.17
CA ARG A 118 22.69 23.17 -16.61
C ARG A 118 21.49 22.22 -16.63
N LEU A 119 21.28 21.51 -17.76
CA LEU A 119 20.22 20.51 -17.89
C LEU A 119 20.45 19.32 -16.94
N ALA A 120 21.69 18.86 -16.79
CA ALA A 120 22.04 17.80 -15.86
C ALA A 120 21.86 18.25 -14.39
N LEU A 121 22.17 19.50 -14.06
CA LEU A 121 21.93 20.08 -12.74
C LEU A 121 20.44 20.21 -12.45
N GLY A 122 19.63 20.63 -13.44
CA GLY A 122 18.18 20.64 -13.32
C GLY A 122 17.59 19.24 -13.07
N LYS A 123 18.13 18.22 -13.75
CA LYS A 123 17.78 16.80 -13.48
C LYS A 123 18.31 16.29 -12.14
N ARG A 124 19.44 16.79 -11.68
CA ARG A 124 19.95 16.50 -10.33
C ARG A 124 18.99 16.95 -9.22
N ARG A 125 18.24 18.03 -9.44
CA ARG A 125 17.23 18.53 -8.50
C ARG A 125 15.90 17.78 -8.61
N THR A 126 15.76 16.78 -9.48
CA THR A 126 14.58 15.93 -9.54
C THR A 126 14.77 14.71 -8.65
N ILE A 127 13.88 14.54 -7.66
CA ILE A 127 13.89 13.42 -6.71
C ILE A 127 12.72 12.49 -7.06
N ASN A 128 13.02 11.23 -7.39
CA ASN A 128 12.00 10.21 -7.62
C ASN A 128 11.70 9.51 -6.29
N VAL A 129 10.46 9.65 -5.84
CA VAL A 129 9.99 9.08 -4.58
C VAL A 129 8.93 8.03 -4.86
N ALA A 130 9.05 6.85 -4.23
CA ALA A 130 8.00 5.86 -4.21
C ALA A 130 7.34 5.81 -2.83
N LEU A 131 6.00 5.90 -2.80
CA LEU A 131 5.22 5.67 -1.59
C LEU A 131 4.90 4.19 -1.47
N VAL A 132 5.33 3.58 -0.39
CA VAL A 132 5.07 2.19 -0.02
C VAL A 132 4.36 2.18 1.33
N GLY A 133 3.54 1.20 1.60
CA GLY A 133 2.88 1.06 2.90
C GLY A 133 1.69 0.12 2.84
N ASN A 134 1.21 -0.24 4.01
CA ASN A 134 0.08 -1.15 4.15
C ASN A 134 -1.22 -0.53 3.59
N PRO A 135 -2.18 -1.35 3.18
CA PRO A 135 -3.53 -0.87 2.91
C PRO A 135 -4.07 -0.08 4.11
N ASN A 136 -4.72 1.05 3.84
CA ASN A 136 -5.32 1.96 4.83
C ASN A 136 -4.33 2.73 5.73
N SER A 137 -3.03 2.67 5.50
CA SER A 137 -2.04 3.48 6.24
C SER A 137 -2.10 5.00 5.94
N GLY A 138 -3.02 5.43 5.08
CA GLY A 138 -3.16 6.83 4.67
C GLY A 138 -2.20 7.26 3.55
N LYS A 139 -1.59 6.31 2.84
CA LYS A 139 -0.64 6.52 1.75
C LYS A 139 -1.20 7.42 0.65
N THR A 140 -2.38 7.09 0.12
CA THR A 140 -3.05 7.90 -0.92
C THR A 140 -3.45 9.29 -0.42
N SER A 141 -3.76 9.45 0.87
CA SER A 141 -4.01 10.76 1.47
C SER A 141 -2.75 11.62 1.49
N LEU A 142 -1.60 11.03 1.83
CA LEU A 142 -0.30 11.69 1.76
C LEU A 142 0.06 12.07 0.32
N PHE A 143 -0.17 11.16 -0.63
CA PHE A 143 0.05 11.41 -2.05
C PHE A 143 -0.77 12.60 -2.56
N ASN A 144 -2.09 12.61 -2.28
CA ASN A 144 -2.99 13.65 -2.75
C ASN A 144 -2.63 15.03 -2.17
N LEU A 145 -2.16 15.09 -0.92
CA LEU A 145 -1.70 16.33 -0.31
C LEU A 145 -0.41 16.84 -0.93
N ALA A 146 0.54 15.95 -1.20
CA ALA A 146 1.83 16.31 -1.78
C ALA A 146 1.69 16.73 -3.25
N SER A 147 0.91 15.99 -4.06
CA SER A 147 0.78 16.24 -5.51
C SER A 147 -0.24 17.34 -5.86
N GLY A 148 -1.14 17.68 -4.93
CA GLY A 148 -2.21 18.63 -5.19
C GLY A 148 -3.10 18.23 -6.39
N ALA A 149 -3.40 19.18 -7.31
CA ALA A 149 -4.23 18.93 -8.49
C ALA A 149 -3.46 18.35 -9.70
N HIS A 150 -2.19 17.99 -9.57
CA HIS A 150 -1.31 17.53 -10.65
C HIS A 150 -1.14 16.01 -10.68
N GLU A 151 -2.26 15.29 -10.74
CA GLU A 151 -2.26 13.82 -10.83
C GLU A 151 -2.24 13.34 -12.30
N HIS A 152 -1.44 12.32 -12.59
CA HIS A 152 -1.53 11.53 -13.80
C HIS A 152 -1.65 10.04 -13.44
N VAL A 153 -2.68 9.38 -13.97
CA VAL A 153 -2.82 7.93 -13.88
C VAL A 153 -1.96 7.30 -14.98
N GLY A 154 -0.89 6.63 -14.59
CA GLY A 154 -0.02 5.89 -15.49
C GLY A 154 -0.42 4.41 -15.52
N ASN A 155 -0.85 3.90 -16.68
CA ASN A 155 -0.98 2.46 -16.91
C ASN A 155 0.39 1.92 -17.34
N TYR A 156 1.04 1.15 -16.48
CA TYR A 156 2.29 0.48 -16.84
C TYR A 156 1.99 -0.82 -17.61
N SER A 157 2.67 -0.98 -18.75
CA SER A 157 2.50 -2.16 -19.60
C SER A 157 2.92 -3.45 -18.90
N GLY A 158 1.99 -4.37 -18.71
CA GLY A 158 2.25 -5.74 -18.25
C GLY A 158 1.63 -6.16 -16.92
N VAL A 159 1.03 -5.25 -16.16
CA VAL A 159 0.29 -5.58 -14.92
C VAL A 159 -0.95 -4.69 -14.81
N THR A 160 -2.10 -5.28 -14.49
CA THR A 160 -3.38 -4.58 -14.29
C THR A 160 -3.43 -3.86 -12.92
N VAL A 161 -2.39 -3.10 -12.58
CA VAL A 161 -2.31 -2.39 -11.31
C VAL A 161 -2.09 -0.91 -11.60
N ASP A 162 -3.03 -0.08 -11.16
CA ASP A 162 -2.98 1.37 -11.33
C ASP A 162 -2.03 1.98 -10.29
N ALA A 163 -0.88 2.49 -10.74
CA ALA A 163 -0.04 3.38 -9.93
C ALA A 163 -0.32 4.83 -10.34
N LYS A 164 -0.46 5.70 -9.36
CA LYS A 164 -0.65 7.14 -9.58
C LYS A 164 0.68 7.87 -9.50
N GLU A 165 0.93 8.77 -10.45
CA GLU A 165 2.09 9.64 -10.43
C GLU A 165 1.66 11.09 -10.16
N GLY A 166 2.42 11.77 -9.31
CA GLY A 166 2.23 13.19 -9.00
C GLY A 166 3.56 13.93 -9.04
N TYR A 167 3.47 15.24 -9.25
CA TYR A 167 4.62 16.12 -9.33
C TYR A 167 4.38 17.36 -8.49
N PHE A 168 5.41 17.79 -7.76
CA PHE A 168 5.38 19.03 -6.99
C PHE A 168 6.81 19.55 -6.76
N ASP A 169 6.90 20.84 -6.44
CA ASP A 169 8.16 21.50 -6.12
C ASP A 169 8.23 21.80 -4.61
N PHE A 170 9.37 21.50 -4.00
CA PHE A 170 9.63 21.77 -2.61
C PHE A 170 11.11 22.09 -2.40
N GLU A 171 11.43 23.20 -1.73
CA GLU A 171 12.78 23.69 -1.46
C GLU A 171 13.73 23.66 -2.67
N GLY A 172 13.23 24.07 -3.84
CA GLY A 172 14.01 24.11 -5.08
C GLY A 172 14.33 22.75 -5.70
N TYR A 173 13.72 21.67 -5.19
CA TYR A 173 13.73 20.34 -5.78
C TYR A 173 12.38 20.03 -6.44
N HIS A 174 12.45 19.36 -7.58
CA HIS A 174 11.28 18.84 -8.28
C HIS A 174 11.05 17.39 -7.86
N PHE A 175 9.93 17.11 -7.21
CA PHE A 175 9.57 15.78 -6.76
C PHE A 175 8.69 15.08 -7.81
N ARG A 176 9.06 13.87 -8.18
CA ARG A 176 8.19 12.90 -8.83
C ARG A 176 7.82 11.84 -7.80
N ILE A 177 6.57 11.83 -7.38
CA ILE A 177 6.06 10.90 -6.39
C ILE A 177 5.17 9.86 -7.06
N VAL A 178 5.36 8.59 -6.71
CA VAL A 178 4.57 7.47 -7.24
C VAL A 178 3.86 6.78 -6.09
N ASP A 179 2.52 6.74 -6.13
CA ASP A 179 1.70 6.00 -5.16
C ASP A 179 1.61 4.54 -5.59
N LEU A 180 2.33 3.66 -4.91
CA LEU A 180 2.31 2.22 -5.17
C LEU A 180 1.12 1.57 -4.45
N PRO A 181 0.60 0.43 -4.95
CA PRO A 181 -0.45 -0.32 -4.28
C PRO A 181 -0.12 -0.62 -2.83
N GLY A 182 -1.15 -0.66 -1.97
CA GLY A 182 -0.98 -1.05 -0.58
C GLY A 182 -0.62 -2.53 -0.47
N THR A 183 0.44 -2.84 0.29
CA THR A 183 0.88 -4.21 0.51
C THR A 183 1.32 -4.42 1.95
N TYR A 184 1.10 -5.62 2.48
CA TYR A 184 1.56 -6.00 3.82
C TYR A 184 2.96 -6.61 3.82
N SER A 185 3.38 -7.14 2.68
CA SER A 185 4.71 -7.76 2.51
C SER A 185 5.22 -7.58 1.07
N LEU A 186 6.49 -7.89 0.84
CA LEU A 186 7.12 -7.94 -0.47
C LEU A 186 7.29 -9.40 -0.97
N SER A 187 6.44 -10.31 -0.50
CA SER A 187 6.40 -11.70 -0.96
C SER A 187 5.70 -11.79 -2.33
N ALA A 188 5.95 -12.85 -3.08
CA ALA A 188 5.42 -12.99 -4.45
C ALA A 188 4.04 -13.67 -4.49
N TYR A 189 3.17 -13.41 -3.53
CA TYR A 189 1.86 -14.04 -3.44
C TYR A 189 0.77 -13.29 -4.21
N THR A 190 0.83 -11.95 -4.23
CA THR A 190 -0.15 -11.12 -4.94
C THR A 190 0.49 -10.31 -6.07
N PRO A 191 -0.27 -9.97 -7.12
CA PRO A 191 0.23 -9.10 -8.19
C PRO A 191 0.72 -7.74 -7.67
N GLU A 192 0.05 -7.19 -6.66
CA GLU A 192 0.38 -5.93 -6.02
C GLU A 192 1.75 -6.00 -5.31
N GLU A 193 2.01 -7.07 -4.56
CA GLU A 193 3.29 -7.30 -3.87
C GLU A 193 4.45 -7.42 -4.87
N ILE A 194 4.25 -8.18 -5.96
CA ILE A 194 5.22 -8.33 -7.03
C ILE A 194 5.50 -6.97 -7.69
N TYR A 195 4.45 -6.18 -7.92
CA TYR A 195 4.58 -4.86 -8.54
C TYR A 195 5.39 -3.89 -7.67
N VAL A 196 5.04 -3.77 -6.38
CA VAL A 196 5.77 -2.91 -5.42
C VAL A 196 7.24 -3.32 -5.34
N ARG A 197 7.53 -4.62 -5.27
CA ARG A 197 8.89 -5.15 -5.25
C ARG A 197 9.66 -4.83 -6.52
N ARG A 198 9.08 -5.09 -7.70
CA ARG A 198 9.72 -4.80 -8.99
C ARG A 198 9.95 -3.31 -9.19
N HIS A 199 8.98 -2.48 -8.87
CA HIS A 199 9.13 -1.04 -8.95
C HIS A 199 10.30 -0.55 -8.07
N SER A 200 10.41 -1.06 -6.84
CA SER A 200 11.48 -0.71 -5.91
C SER A 200 12.88 -1.16 -6.40
N ILE A 201 12.96 -2.24 -7.18
CA ILE A 201 14.22 -2.80 -7.70
C ILE A 201 14.57 -2.28 -9.10
N ASP A 202 13.61 -2.27 -10.01
CA ASP A 202 13.85 -1.99 -11.43
C ASP A 202 13.80 -0.48 -11.72
N GLU A 203 12.86 0.26 -11.14
CA GLU A 203 12.75 1.71 -11.28
C GLU A 203 13.74 2.46 -10.36
N THR A 204 14.26 1.79 -9.34
CA THR A 204 15.25 2.33 -8.38
C THR A 204 14.93 3.77 -7.96
N PRO A 205 13.84 4.00 -7.21
CA PRO A 205 13.51 5.33 -6.70
C PRO A 205 14.68 5.89 -5.87
N ASP A 206 14.83 7.21 -5.85
CA ASP A 206 15.90 7.84 -5.08
C ASP A 206 15.72 7.66 -3.58
N VAL A 207 14.46 7.76 -3.13
CA VAL A 207 14.03 7.53 -1.75
C VAL A 207 12.68 6.84 -1.73
N ILE A 208 12.49 5.90 -0.82
CA ILE A 208 11.19 5.29 -0.52
C ILE A 208 10.62 5.95 0.74
N ILE A 209 9.38 6.43 0.67
CA ILE A 209 8.61 6.79 1.85
C ILE A 209 7.74 5.61 2.22
N ASN A 210 8.02 4.97 3.34
CA ASN A 210 7.19 3.90 3.87
C ASN A 210 6.16 4.50 4.83
N VAL A 211 4.89 4.48 4.45
CA VAL A 211 3.78 5.02 5.23
C VAL A 211 3.24 3.95 6.16
N VAL A 212 3.44 4.16 7.45
CA VAL A 212 3.08 3.24 8.54
C VAL A 212 1.90 3.82 9.31
N ASP A 213 0.90 3.01 9.56
CA ASP A 213 -0.21 3.35 10.45
C ASP A 213 0.24 3.24 11.91
N SER A 214 0.27 4.38 12.61
CA SER A 214 0.75 4.47 14.00
C SER A 214 -0.20 3.80 15.01
N SER A 215 -1.45 3.55 14.63
CA SER A 215 -2.40 2.81 15.48
C SER A 215 -2.16 1.31 15.48
N ASN A 216 -1.41 0.77 14.48
CA ASN A 216 -1.14 -0.65 14.27
C ASN A 216 0.34 -0.90 13.93
N LEU A 217 1.25 -0.44 14.76
CA LEU A 217 2.69 -0.44 14.50
C LEU A 217 3.26 -1.83 14.23
N GLU A 218 2.94 -2.83 15.06
CA GLU A 218 3.52 -4.18 14.97
C GLU A 218 3.33 -4.79 13.58
N ARG A 219 2.12 -4.73 13.05
CA ARG A 219 1.80 -5.26 11.72
C ARG A 219 2.43 -4.43 10.59
N ASN A 220 2.44 -3.11 10.74
CA ASN A 220 2.89 -2.20 9.69
C ASN A 220 4.42 -2.17 9.58
N LEU A 221 5.15 -2.33 10.68
CA LEU A 221 6.61 -2.35 10.70
C LEU A 221 7.20 -3.62 10.05
N TYR A 222 6.40 -4.68 9.83
CA TYR A 222 6.87 -5.86 9.11
C TYR A 222 7.34 -5.54 7.69
N LEU A 223 6.60 -4.72 6.95
CA LEU A 223 7.01 -4.24 5.64
C LEU A 223 8.30 -3.41 5.71
N THR A 224 8.45 -2.59 6.76
CA THR A 224 9.68 -1.83 7.02
C THR A 224 10.90 -2.75 7.13
N THR A 225 10.77 -3.88 7.83
CA THR A 225 11.86 -4.86 7.95
C THR A 225 12.29 -5.45 6.61
N GLN A 226 11.35 -5.68 5.72
CA GLN A 226 11.65 -6.21 4.38
C GLN A 226 12.30 -5.16 3.47
N LEU A 227 11.91 -3.89 3.59
CA LEU A 227 12.57 -2.78 2.89
C LEU A 227 14.01 -2.56 3.39
N ILE A 228 14.27 -2.77 4.69
CA ILE A 228 15.63 -2.77 5.25
C ILE A 228 16.48 -3.87 4.60
N ASP A 229 15.95 -5.09 4.49
CA ASP A 229 16.65 -6.20 3.83
C ASP A 229 16.98 -5.90 2.36
N MET A 230 16.13 -5.15 1.65
CA MET A 230 16.36 -4.69 0.28
C MET A 230 17.47 -3.64 0.17
N ASN A 231 17.91 -3.06 1.28
CA ASN A 231 18.96 -2.05 1.31
C ASN A 231 18.62 -0.80 0.48
N VAL A 232 17.39 -0.35 0.52
CA VAL A 232 16.91 0.86 -0.16
C VAL A 232 17.00 2.07 0.77
N ARG A 233 17.20 3.27 0.19
CA ARG A 233 17.10 4.50 0.97
C ARG A 233 15.64 4.76 1.30
N MET A 234 15.31 4.86 2.57
CA MET A 234 13.94 5.11 2.98
C MET A 234 13.84 6.00 4.20
N VAL A 235 12.66 6.62 4.32
CA VAL A 235 12.15 7.26 5.52
C VAL A 235 10.80 6.64 5.87
N VAL A 236 10.49 6.53 7.14
CA VAL A 236 9.21 6.03 7.61
C VAL A 236 8.35 7.22 8.05
N ALA A 237 7.19 7.36 7.42
CA ALA A 237 6.16 8.29 7.85
C ALA A 237 5.21 7.55 8.80
N LEU A 238 5.29 7.86 10.09
CA LEU A 238 4.39 7.36 11.13
C LEU A 238 3.08 8.15 11.03
N ASN A 239 2.19 7.71 10.14
CA ASN A 239 0.96 8.42 9.81
C ASN A 239 -0.18 8.05 10.77
N ILE A 240 -1.26 8.84 10.74
CA ILE A 240 -2.39 8.69 11.68
C ILE A 240 -1.90 8.85 13.15
N TYR A 241 -0.87 9.66 13.33
CA TYR A 241 -0.23 9.83 14.64
C TYR A 241 -1.16 10.50 15.66
N ASP A 242 -2.13 11.28 15.21
CA ASP A 242 -3.17 11.89 16.05
C ASP A 242 -4.11 10.85 16.69
N GLU A 243 -4.35 9.70 16.07
CA GLU A 243 -5.12 8.61 16.70
C GLU A 243 -4.30 7.94 17.81
N LEU A 244 -2.98 7.81 17.63
CA LEU A 244 -2.09 7.32 18.68
C LEU A 244 -2.05 8.30 19.86
N GLU A 245 -1.90 9.61 19.61
CA GLU A 245 -1.96 10.66 20.65
C GLU A 245 -3.32 10.67 21.35
N ALA A 246 -4.44 10.59 20.60
CA ALA A 246 -5.79 10.58 21.15
C ALA A 246 -6.09 9.33 21.99
N SER A 247 -5.45 8.20 21.71
CA SER A 247 -5.53 6.99 22.53
C SER A 247 -4.79 7.11 23.88
N GLY A 248 -4.05 8.20 24.11
CA GLY A 248 -3.23 8.40 25.31
C GLY A 248 -1.94 7.59 25.34
N ASN A 249 -1.65 6.85 24.28
CA ASN A 249 -0.40 6.11 24.15
C ASN A 249 0.76 7.03 23.77
N THR A 250 1.97 6.63 24.16
CA THR A 250 3.18 7.38 23.81
C THR A 250 4.17 6.50 23.07
N LEU A 251 4.80 7.07 22.04
CA LEU A 251 5.81 6.40 21.23
C LEU A 251 7.08 7.24 21.19
N ASP A 252 8.19 6.69 21.66
CA ASP A 252 9.52 7.25 21.43
C ASP A 252 9.99 6.89 20.01
N TYR A 253 9.57 7.71 19.04
CA TYR A 253 9.93 7.49 17.65
C TYR A 253 11.41 7.75 17.35
N HIS A 254 12.13 8.51 18.20
CA HIS A 254 13.57 8.70 18.08
C HIS A 254 14.33 7.43 18.44
N LEU A 255 13.98 6.79 19.54
CA LEU A 255 14.55 5.50 19.91
C LEU A 255 14.16 4.41 18.92
N LEU A 256 12.93 4.41 18.42
CA LEU A 256 12.47 3.50 17.40
C LEU A 256 13.27 3.67 16.10
N SER A 257 13.50 4.92 15.65
CA SER A 257 14.38 5.23 14.50
C SER A 257 15.79 4.67 14.69
N LYS A 258 16.34 4.80 15.89
CA LYS A 258 17.67 4.27 16.25
C LYS A 258 17.71 2.74 16.17
N LEU A 259 16.69 2.06 16.70
CA LEU A 259 16.61 0.59 16.70
C LEU A 259 16.47 0.02 15.29
N PHE A 260 15.72 0.69 14.41
CA PHE A 260 15.57 0.29 13.00
C PHE A 260 16.66 0.84 12.07
N GLY A 261 17.43 1.83 12.51
CA GLY A 261 18.45 2.50 11.68
C GLY A 261 17.86 3.26 10.49
N VAL A 262 16.61 3.70 10.60
CA VAL A 262 15.87 4.40 9.55
C VAL A 262 15.18 5.61 10.16
N PRO A 263 15.24 6.80 9.55
CA PRO A 263 14.51 7.96 10.04
C PRO A 263 13.01 7.68 10.10
N MET A 264 12.40 7.95 11.24
CA MET A 264 10.96 7.79 11.47
C MET A 264 10.38 9.12 11.96
N LEU A 265 9.31 9.59 11.33
CA LEU A 265 8.73 10.90 11.59
C LEU A 265 7.22 10.80 11.78
N PRO A 266 6.65 11.44 12.82
CA PRO A 266 5.21 11.50 13.00
C PRO A 266 4.57 12.38 11.91
N THR A 267 3.50 11.87 11.30
CA THR A 267 2.73 12.58 10.28
C THR A 267 1.24 12.43 10.50
N VAL A 268 0.47 13.45 10.12
CA VAL A 268 -1.00 13.42 10.10
C VAL A 268 -1.45 13.95 8.75
N SER A 269 -1.54 13.07 7.77
CA SER A 269 -1.87 13.45 6.38
C SER A 269 -3.18 14.22 6.28
N LYS A 270 -4.23 13.85 7.04
CA LYS A 270 -5.52 14.57 7.02
C LYS A 270 -5.41 16.04 7.48
N LYS A 271 -4.42 16.39 8.29
CA LYS A 271 -4.24 17.73 8.88
C LYS A 271 -3.02 18.46 8.32
N ASN A 272 -2.35 17.91 7.32
CA ASN A 272 -1.09 18.44 6.77
C ASN A 272 0.00 18.70 7.81
N ARG A 273 0.09 17.84 8.86
CA ARG A 273 1.08 17.98 9.94
C ARG A 273 2.25 17.03 9.66
N GLY A 274 3.48 17.55 9.70
CA GLY A 274 4.72 16.79 9.58
C GLY A 274 5.13 16.43 8.14
N LEU A 275 4.40 16.88 7.10
CA LEU A 275 4.74 16.59 5.71
C LEU A 275 5.96 17.37 5.23
N ASP A 276 6.03 18.65 5.58
CA ASP A 276 7.17 19.50 5.21
C ASP A 276 8.47 18.94 5.79
N THR A 277 8.47 18.56 7.07
CA THR A 277 9.60 17.89 7.72
C THR A 277 9.94 16.55 7.03
N LEU A 278 8.94 15.78 6.61
CA LEU A 278 9.14 14.53 5.88
C LEU A 278 9.86 14.77 4.56
N PHE A 279 9.44 15.75 3.76
CA PHE A 279 10.08 16.06 2.48
C PHE A 279 11.47 16.67 2.64
N HIS A 280 11.68 17.46 3.68
CA HIS A 280 13.02 17.95 4.03
C HIS A 280 13.98 16.78 4.35
N VAL A 281 13.54 15.78 5.13
CA VAL A 281 14.32 14.57 5.39
C VAL A 281 14.57 13.77 4.11
N VAL A 282 13.62 13.72 3.18
CA VAL A 282 13.82 13.09 1.86
C VAL A 282 14.93 13.79 1.07
N ILE A 283 14.99 15.12 1.09
CA ILE A 283 16.08 15.88 0.45
C ILE A 283 17.42 15.54 1.10
N ASN A 284 17.50 15.55 2.42
CA ASN A 284 18.72 15.21 3.15
C ASN A 284 19.21 13.77 2.84
N LEU A 285 18.30 12.80 2.77
CA LEU A 285 18.60 11.44 2.34
C LEU A 285 19.09 11.40 0.89
N TYR A 286 18.48 12.17 0.00
CA TYR A 286 18.88 12.27 -1.40
C TYR A 286 20.27 12.86 -1.56
N GLU A 287 20.60 13.92 -0.84
CA GLU A 287 21.92 14.56 -0.84
C GLU A 287 23.00 13.72 -0.11
N GLY A 288 22.60 12.68 0.62
CA GLY A 288 23.51 11.74 1.27
C GLY A 288 23.97 12.19 2.65
N VAL A 289 23.12 12.92 3.37
CA VAL A 289 23.36 13.29 4.78
C VAL A 289 23.20 12.05 5.66
N ASP A 290 24.17 11.80 6.53
CA ASP A 290 24.15 10.67 7.48
C ASP A 290 23.29 11.03 8.70
N PHE A 291 22.14 10.36 8.84
CA PHE A 291 21.22 10.56 9.97
C PHE A 291 21.72 9.94 11.28
N PHE A 292 22.61 8.97 11.20
CA PHE A 292 23.12 8.27 12.38
C PHE A 292 24.65 8.32 12.42
N ASP A 293 25.22 8.49 13.61
CA ASP A 293 26.66 8.41 13.84
C ASP A 293 27.19 6.95 13.75
N LYS A 294 28.51 6.79 13.91
CA LYS A 294 29.13 5.44 13.88
C LYS A 294 28.68 4.54 15.03
N GLN A 295 28.11 5.10 16.08
CA GLN A 295 27.59 4.41 17.26
C GLN A 295 26.09 4.11 17.14
N GLY A 296 25.43 4.59 16.08
CA GLY A 296 24.02 4.41 15.83
C GLY A 296 23.13 5.42 16.56
N ASN A 297 23.68 6.50 17.12
CA ASN A 297 22.88 7.59 17.63
C ASN A 297 22.49 8.54 16.50
N MET A 298 21.35 9.21 16.62
CA MET A 298 20.97 10.25 15.66
C MET A 298 22.02 11.37 15.71
N ASN A 299 22.46 11.81 14.53
CA ASN A 299 23.48 12.84 14.42
C ASN A 299 22.95 14.14 15.05
N PRO A 300 23.63 14.69 16.07
CA PRO A 300 23.17 15.91 16.75
C PRO A 300 23.03 17.12 15.82
N GLU A 301 23.85 17.20 14.75
CA GLU A 301 23.76 18.27 13.75
C GLU A 301 22.45 18.17 12.96
N VAL A 302 22.09 16.96 12.52
CA VAL A 302 20.82 16.72 11.82
C VAL A 302 19.61 16.96 12.73
N LEU A 303 19.70 16.54 13.99
CA LEU A 303 18.62 16.77 14.96
C LEU A 303 18.42 18.27 15.21
N LYS A 304 19.51 19.02 15.33
CA LYS A 304 19.48 20.46 15.49
C LYS A 304 18.90 21.14 14.26
N ASP A 305 19.34 20.77 13.06
CA ASP A 305 18.81 21.27 11.79
C ASP A 305 17.31 21.03 11.67
N LEU A 306 16.84 19.82 11.98
CA LEU A 306 15.41 19.48 11.95
C LEU A 306 14.61 20.31 12.96
N THR A 307 15.17 20.60 14.13
CA THR A 307 14.51 21.41 15.16
C THR A 307 14.48 22.88 14.76
N GLU A 308 15.61 23.44 14.32
CA GLU A 308 15.72 24.82 13.85
C GLU A 308 14.87 25.06 12.60
N TRP A 309 14.79 24.06 11.70
CA TRP A 309 13.95 24.12 10.53
C TRP A 309 12.45 24.09 10.91
N HIS A 310 12.06 23.24 11.87
CA HIS A 310 10.68 23.17 12.36
C HIS A 310 10.25 24.50 13.04
N ASP A 311 11.11 25.06 13.89
CA ASP A 311 10.87 26.35 14.56
C ASP A 311 10.80 27.49 13.53
N SER A 312 11.64 27.46 12.49
CA SER A 312 11.61 28.45 11.40
C SER A 312 10.35 28.39 10.53
N LEU A 313 9.64 27.26 10.46
CA LEU A 313 8.36 27.15 9.75
C LEU A 313 7.22 27.88 10.46
N GLU A 314 7.25 27.95 11.79
CA GLU A 314 6.29 28.76 12.55
C GLU A 314 6.53 30.26 12.32
N ASP A 315 7.78 30.68 12.17
CA ASP A 315 8.17 32.07 11.89
C ASP A 315 8.02 32.47 10.40
N ARG A 316 8.23 31.52 9.44
CA ARG A 316 8.17 31.78 7.99
C ARG A 316 6.78 32.08 7.42
N LYS A 317 5.72 31.80 8.15
CA LYS A 317 4.38 32.31 7.79
C LYS A 317 4.34 33.84 7.69
N ASN A 318 5.42 34.52 8.10
CA ASN A 318 5.52 35.97 8.13
C ASN A 318 6.62 36.61 7.26
N HIS A 319 7.57 35.85 6.66
CA HIS A 319 8.64 36.43 5.82
C HIS A 319 9.06 35.51 4.67
N GLU A 320 8.93 36.02 3.43
CA GLU A 320 9.37 35.37 2.18
C GLU A 320 10.80 35.77 1.77
N GLU A 321 11.57 34.79 1.27
CA GLU A 321 12.53 34.88 0.13
C GLU A 321 14.02 35.28 0.30
N GLU A 322 14.77 35.19 1.38
CA GLU A 322 16.18 35.66 1.22
C GLU A 322 17.34 34.69 1.60
N HIS A 323 17.13 33.49 2.13
CA HIS A 323 18.23 32.67 2.71
C HIS A 323 18.52 31.29 2.10
N LEU A 324 17.98 30.96 0.94
CA LEU A 324 18.06 29.60 0.40
C LEU A 324 19.42 29.22 -0.23
N GLU A 325 20.19 30.19 -0.75
CA GLU A 325 21.45 29.90 -1.46
C GLU A 325 22.64 29.61 -0.54
N ASP A 326 22.66 30.13 0.65
CA ASP A 326 23.77 29.94 1.59
C ASP A 326 23.72 28.60 2.34
N TYR A 327 22.52 28.08 2.63
CA TYR A 327 22.33 26.80 3.33
C TYR A 327 22.87 25.61 2.52
N VAL A 328 22.69 25.63 1.18
CA VAL A 328 23.16 24.55 0.29
C VAL A 328 24.69 24.54 0.13
N ARG A 329 25.37 25.66 0.40
CA ARG A 329 26.83 25.76 0.27
C ARG A 329 27.61 25.19 1.47
N GLU A 330 27.09 25.27 2.68
CA GLU A 330 27.80 24.88 3.89
C GLU A 330 27.84 23.36 4.14
N HIS A 331 26.82 22.62 3.71
CA HIS A 331 26.70 21.16 4.01
C HIS A 331 27.34 20.23 2.99
N LYS A 332 28.19 20.70 2.11
CA LYS A 332 28.83 19.95 1.01
C LYS A 332 30.01 19.05 1.39
N LYS A 333 30.25 18.76 2.65
CA LYS A 333 31.38 17.92 3.06
C LYS A 333 30.90 16.77 3.95
N THR A 334 30.66 15.62 3.35
CA THR A 334 31.09 14.30 3.84
C THR A 334 30.37 13.21 3.05
N GLY A 335 31.04 12.65 2.04
CA GLY A 335 30.60 11.39 1.46
C GLY A 335 30.86 10.27 2.45
N ARG A 336 29.91 9.93 3.31
CA ARG A 336 29.98 8.80 4.24
C ARG A 336 28.76 7.89 4.13
N VAL A 337 29.03 6.66 4.33
CA VAL A 337 28.26 5.43 4.08
C VAL A 337 27.07 5.32 5.03
N PHE A 338 25.86 5.08 4.50
CA PHE A 338 24.73 4.60 5.27
C PHE A 338 25.13 3.37 6.09
N ARG A 339 24.96 3.42 7.40
CA ARG A 339 25.10 2.26 8.26
C ARG A 339 23.82 1.47 8.21
N HIS A 340 23.80 0.40 7.41
CA HIS A 340 22.68 -0.52 7.39
C HIS A 340 22.66 -1.34 8.67
N ILE A 341 21.62 -1.14 9.47
CA ILE A 341 21.27 -2.09 10.52
C ILE A 341 20.65 -3.30 9.82
N HIS A 342 21.26 -4.47 9.99
CA HIS A 342 20.67 -5.73 9.56
C HIS A 342 19.87 -6.30 10.72
N ILE A 343 18.63 -6.69 10.46
CA ILE A 343 17.83 -7.42 11.43
C ILE A 343 18.49 -8.77 11.67
N ASN A 344 18.78 -9.07 12.91
CA ASN A 344 19.38 -10.34 13.31
C ASN A 344 18.30 -11.39 13.49
N HIS A 345 18.30 -12.42 12.64
CA HIS A 345 17.31 -13.51 12.65
C HIS A 345 17.70 -14.67 13.59
N GLY A 346 18.75 -14.49 14.39
CA GLY A 346 19.30 -15.57 15.22
C GLY A 346 20.46 -16.32 14.54
N PRO A 347 21.32 -17.00 15.34
CA PRO A 347 22.59 -17.50 14.86
C PRO A 347 22.49 -18.56 13.76
N ASP A 348 21.46 -19.40 13.78
CA ASP A 348 21.32 -20.50 12.81
C ASP A 348 20.76 -20.02 11.47
N ILE A 349 19.79 -19.09 11.51
CA ILE A 349 19.26 -18.47 10.30
C ILE A 349 20.30 -17.55 9.66
N GLU A 350 21.04 -16.76 10.45
CA GLU A 350 22.11 -15.90 9.93
C GLU A 350 23.23 -16.70 9.25
N LYS A 351 23.59 -17.87 9.78
CA LYS A 351 24.52 -18.79 9.11
C LYS A 351 23.97 -19.28 7.77
N ALA A 352 22.69 -19.59 7.71
CA ALA A 352 22.05 -20.00 6.47
C ALA A 352 22.02 -18.86 5.44
N ILE A 353 21.64 -17.65 5.87
CA ILE A 353 21.65 -16.45 5.02
C ILE A 353 23.05 -16.18 4.48
N GLU A 354 24.09 -16.19 5.32
CA GLU A 354 25.45 -15.90 4.90
C GLU A 354 26.02 -16.96 3.95
N ALA A 355 25.68 -18.24 4.16
CA ALA A 355 26.09 -19.32 3.25
C ALA A 355 25.48 -19.14 1.85
N VAL A 356 24.18 -18.87 1.75
CA VAL A 356 23.50 -18.63 0.47
C VAL A 356 23.99 -17.33 -0.17
N LYS A 357 24.18 -16.27 0.63
CA LYS A 357 24.70 -14.97 0.19
C LYS A 357 26.10 -15.07 -0.41
N SER A 358 26.96 -15.92 0.17
CA SER A 358 28.30 -16.17 -0.36
C SER A 358 28.27 -16.72 -1.79
N GLU A 359 27.35 -17.67 -2.07
CA GLU A 359 27.19 -18.24 -3.42
C GLU A 359 26.54 -17.25 -4.40
N VAL A 360 25.49 -16.55 -3.99
CA VAL A 360 24.81 -15.52 -4.79
C VAL A 360 25.76 -14.38 -5.16
N SER A 361 26.65 -14.00 -4.24
CA SER A 361 27.59 -12.88 -4.42
C SER A 361 28.71 -13.17 -5.41
N LYS A 362 28.93 -14.43 -5.81
CA LYS A 362 29.89 -14.79 -6.87
C LYS A 362 29.50 -14.22 -8.22
N ASN A 363 28.22 -13.97 -8.44
CA ASN A 363 27.73 -13.33 -9.66
C ASN A 363 27.76 -11.80 -9.54
N GLU A 364 28.62 -11.16 -10.32
CA GLU A 364 28.83 -9.71 -10.30
C GLU A 364 27.57 -8.93 -10.69
N PHE A 365 26.83 -9.38 -11.69
CA PHE A 365 25.61 -8.71 -12.15
C PHE A 365 24.54 -8.64 -11.04
N ILE A 366 24.30 -9.76 -10.38
CA ILE A 366 23.37 -9.83 -9.25
C ILE A 366 23.80 -8.92 -8.10
N ARG A 367 25.09 -8.94 -7.77
CA ARG A 367 25.66 -8.10 -6.70
C ARG A 367 25.48 -6.60 -6.95
N HIS A 368 25.43 -6.19 -8.21
CA HIS A 368 25.27 -4.78 -8.58
C HIS A 368 23.81 -4.34 -8.64
N LYS A 369 22.92 -5.23 -9.10
CA LYS A 369 21.50 -4.90 -9.28
C LYS A 369 20.65 -5.13 -8.03
N TYR A 370 20.97 -6.16 -7.24
CA TYR A 370 20.13 -6.60 -6.11
C TYR A 370 20.92 -6.57 -4.79
N SER A 371 20.20 -6.40 -3.67
CA SER A 371 20.72 -6.73 -2.36
C SER A 371 20.90 -8.24 -2.26
N THR A 372 22.15 -8.71 -2.14
CA THR A 372 22.46 -10.15 -2.04
C THR A 372 21.88 -10.77 -0.78
N ARG A 373 21.75 -10.00 0.32
CA ARG A 373 21.08 -10.43 1.55
C ARG A 373 19.59 -10.66 1.32
N PHE A 374 18.90 -9.70 0.70
CA PHE A 374 17.48 -9.84 0.37
C PHE A 374 17.21 -11.06 -0.51
N LEU A 375 18.03 -11.25 -1.58
CA LEU A 375 17.91 -12.44 -2.42
C LEU A 375 18.09 -13.74 -1.64
N SER A 376 19.06 -13.78 -0.72
CA SER A 376 19.34 -14.97 0.08
C SER A 376 18.21 -15.28 1.05
N ILE A 377 17.63 -14.25 1.69
CA ILE A 377 16.47 -14.41 2.55
C ILE A 377 15.29 -14.95 1.73
N LYS A 378 14.99 -14.35 0.58
CA LYS A 378 13.87 -14.76 -0.28
C LYS A 378 14.06 -16.16 -0.90
N LEU A 379 15.30 -16.57 -1.17
CA LEU A 379 15.60 -17.95 -1.57
C LEU A 379 15.33 -18.95 -0.45
N LEU A 380 15.67 -18.62 0.80
CA LEU A 380 15.37 -19.45 1.97
C LEU A 380 13.87 -19.50 2.27
N GLU A 381 13.14 -18.45 1.93
CA GLU A 381 11.66 -18.40 1.99
C GLU A 381 10.99 -19.10 0.79
N ASN A 382 11.76 -19.71 -0.14
CA ASN A 382 11.27 -20.36 -1.36
C ASN A 382 10.42 -19.44 -2.28
N ASP A 383 10.80 -18.17 -2.40
CA ASP A 383 10.11 -17.18 -3.23
C ASP A 383 10.23 -17.54 -4.73
N PRO A 384 9.11 -17.82 -5.44
CA PRO A 384 9.14 -18.35 -6.80
C PRO A 384 9.64 -17.34 -7.85
N ASP A 385 9.53 -16.04 -7.59
CA ASP A 385 9.99 -15.01 -8.53
C ASP A 385 11.51 -14.84 -8.43
N ILE A 386 12.05 -14.90 -7.20
CA ILE A 386 13.49 -14.88 -6.98
C ILE A 386 14.13 -16.18 -7.47
N GLU A 387 13.49 -17.34 -7.29
CA GLU A 387 13.98 -18.60 -7.88
C GLU A 387 14.12 -18.49 -9.41
N ARG A 388 13.13 -17.90 -10.10
CA ARG A 388 13.21 -17.67 -11.54
C ARG A 388 14.42 -16.81 -11.93
N ILE A 389 14.69 -15.74 -11.19
CA ILE A 389 15.84 -14.88 -11.42
C ILE A 389 17.15 -15.68 -11.24
N VAL A 390 17.26 -16.44 -10.14
CA VAL A 390 18.46 -17.21 -9.83
C VAL A 390 18.69 -18.36 -10.83
N ARG A 391 17.65 -18.99 -11.36
CA ARG A 391 17.75 -20.03 -12.41
C ARG A 391 18.41 -19.54 -13.70
N THR A 392 18.46 -18.24 -13.95
CA THR A 392 19.15 -17.67 -15.11
C THR A 392 20.67 -17.49 -14.89
N LEU A 393 21.16 -17.76 -13.68
CA LEU A 393 22.57 -17.58 -13.34
C LEU A 393 23.42 -18.80 -13.69
N PRO A 394 24.71 -18.60 -14.06
CA PRO A 394 25.61 -19.69 -14.39
C PRO A 394 25.85 -20.69 -13.24
N ASN A 395 25.77 -20.23 -11.98
CA ASN A 395 25.98 -21.03 -10.76
C ASN A 395 24.66 -21.33 -10.02
N ALA A 396 23.56 -21.43 -10.75
CA ALA A 396 22.24 -21.67 -10.16
C ALA A 396 22.21 -22.98 -9.33
N ASP A 397 22.76 -24.05 -9.88
CA ASP A 397 22.73 -25.38 -9.24
C ASP A 397 23.46 -25.37 -7.89
N GLU A 398 24.61 -24.69 -7.80
CA GLU A 398 25.36 -24.54 -6.55
C GLU A 398 24.56 -23.72 -5.53
N ILE A 399 23.90 -22.63 -5.97
CA ILE A 399 23.08 -21.79 -5.09
C ILE A 399 21.92 -22.62 -4.53
N PHE A 400 21.20 -23.37 -5.38
CA PHE A 400 20.09 -24.20 -4.92
C PHE A 400 20.55 -25.33 -4.00
N HIS A 401 21.69 -25.96 -4.30
CA HIS A 401 22.26 -26.99 -3.44
C HIS A 401 22.58 -26.46 -2.03
N VAL A 402 23.21 -25.27 -1.95
CA VAL A 402 23.54 -24.64 -0.66
C VAL A 402 22.26 -24.22 0.06
N ARG A 403 21.27 -23.64 -0.65
CA ARG A 403 19.97 -23.30 -0.08
C ARG A 403 19.30 -24.52 0.55
N ASP A 404 19.16 -25.61 -0.19
CA ASP A 404 18.47 -26.82 0.27
C ASP A 404 19.17 -27.46 1.48
N LYS A 405 20.50 -27.48 1.45
CA LYS A 405 21.30 -27.94 2.58
C LYS A 405 21.08 -27.10 3.84
N MET A 406 21.04 -25.77 3.69
CA MET A 406 20.85 -24.84 4.81
C MET A 406 19.41 -24.85 5.30
N SER A 407 18.41 -24.91 4.41
CA SER A 407 17.00 -25.04 4.78
C SER A 407 16.75 -26.31 5.61
N LYS A 408 17.30 -27.44 5.16
CA LYS A 408 17.20 -28.69 5.92
C LYS A 408 17.85 -28.58 7.30
N ARG A 409 19.03 -27.94 7.40
CA ARG A 409 19.69 -27.71 8.68
C ARG A 409 18.84 -26.85 9.63
N VAL A 410 18.25 -25.76 9.14
CA VAL A 410 17.37 -24.91 9.95
C VAL A 410 16.18 -25.71 10.43
N GLN A 411 15.54 -26.48 9.54
CA GLN A 411 14.40 -27.35 9.88
C GLN A 411 14.76 -28.39 10.93
N ASP A 412 15.92 -29.05 10.81
CA ASP A 412 16.39 -30.05 11.77
C ASP A 412 16.75 -29.43 13.15
N THR A 413 17.20 -28.16 13.18
CA THR A 413 17.63 -27.49 14.41
C THR A 413 16.48 -26.79 15.12
N MET A 414 15.59 -26.12 14.37
CA MET A 414 14.50 -25.30 14.93
C MET A 414 13.14 -26.02 14.91
N ASN A 415 13.03 -27.15 14.20
CA ASN A 415 11.79 -27.90 13.95
C ASN A 415 10.71 -27.07 13.24
N GLU A 416 11.14 -26.07 12.48
CA GLU A 416 10.32 -25.14 11.71
C GLU A 416 10.95 -24.92 10.34
N ASP A 417 10.14 -24.54 9.35
CA ASP A 417 10.64 -24.15 8.03
C ASP A 417 11.30 -22.76 8.06
N CYS A 418 12.15 -22.46 7.07
CA CYS A 418 12.88 -21.20 7.03
C CYS A 418 11.95 -19.98 6.93
N GLU A 419 10.83 -20.09 6.21
CA GLU A 419 9.88 -18.98 6.03
C GLU A 419 9.26 -18.59 7.39
N SER A 420 8.76 -19.57 8.15
CA SER A 420 8.22 -19.35 9.49
C SER A 420 9.26 -18.80 10.44
N ALA A 421 10.45 -19.39 10.48
CA ALA A 421 11.53 -18.99 11.38
C ALA A 421 12.02 -17.54 11.10
N ILE A 422 12.15 -17.13 9.83
CA ILE A 422 12.52 -15.77 9.43
C ILE A 422 11.40 -14.78 9.80
N THR A 423 10.15 -15.17 9.56
CA THR A 423 8.98 -14.34 9.89
C THR A 423 8.89 -14.11 11.40
N ASP A 424 9.02 -15.15 12.19
CA ASP A 424 8.99 -15.08 13.66
C ASP A 424 10.15 -14.25 14.22
N ALA A 425 11.34 -14.36 13.64
CA ALA A 425 12.47 -13.52 14.02
C ALA A 425 12.22 -12.04 13.74
N LYS A 426 11.59 -11.69 12.59
CA LYS A 426 11.22 -10.31 12.26
C LYS A 426 10.17 -9.76 13.22
N TYR A 427 9.11 -10.51 13.51
CA TYR A 427 8.12 -10.11 14.50
C TYR A 427 8.70 -10.02 15.91
N GLY A 428 9.59 -10.93 16.29
CA GLY A 428 10.33 -10.86 17.55
C GLY A 428 11.15 -9.58 17.68
N PHE A 429 11.83 -9.16 16.63
CA PHE A 429 12.56 -7.89 16.58
C PHE A 429 11.62 -6.69 16.72
N ILE A 430 10.50 -6.66 15.96
CA ILE A 430 9.51 -5.59 16.02
C ILE A 430 8.90 -5.49 17.42
N SER A 431 8.47 -6.61 17.98
CA SER A 431 7.85 -6.67 19.32
C SER A 431 8.83 -6.24 20.41
N GLY A 432 10.12 -6.61 20.29
CA GLY A 432 11.18 -6.15 21.17
C GLY A 432 11.38 -4.63 21.09
N ALA A 433 11.48 -4.08 19.88
CA ALA A 433 11.63 -2.65 19.66
C ALA A 433 10.43 -1.85 20.18
N LEU A 434 9.21 -2.33 19.92
CA LEU A 434 7.99 -1.68 20.41
C LEU A 434 7.87 -1.75 21.94
N LYS A 435 8.31 -2.84 22.58
CA LYS A 435 8.33 -2.95 24.04
C LYS A 435 9.23 -1.92 24.71
N GLU A 436 10.29 -1.48 24.03
CA GLU A 436 11.21 -0.46 24.53
C GLU A 436 10.73 0.98 24.21
N THR A 437 9.95 1.16 23.14
CA THR A 437 9.63 2.49 22.61
C THR A 437 8.17 2.90 22.76
N PHE A 438 7.28 1.93 22.95
CA PHE A 438 5.84 2.17 23.01
C PHE A 438 5.32 1.94 24.43
N THR A 439 4.65 2.95 24.98
CA THR A 439 4.00 2.87 26.29
C THR A 439 2.48 2.89 26.10
N ASP A 440 1.85 1.77 26.44
CA ASP A 440 0.39 1.64 26.44
C ASP A 440 -0.16 2.11 27.80
N ASN A 441 -0.79 3.28 27.79
CA ASN A 441 -1.39 3.86 28.99
C ASN A 441 -2.83 3.35 29.26
N HIS A 442 -3.36 2.45 28.38
CA HIS A 442 -4.73 1.91 28.46
C HIS A 442 -4.79 0.48 29.04
N LEU A 443 -3.81 0.07 29.84
CA LEU A 443 -3.80 -1.28 30.44
C LEU A 443 -5.11 -1.65 31.17
N GLU A 444 -5.82 -0.69 31.78
CA GLU A 444 -7.09 -0.94 32.45
C GLU A 444 -8.27 -1.14 31.45
N GLN A 445 -8.36 -0.35 30.39
CA GLN A 445 -9.38 -0.53 29.35
C GLN A 445 -9.14 -1.81 28.52
N ALA A 446 -7.89 -2.14 28.24
CA ALA A 446 -7.51 -3.37 27.55
C ALA A 446 -7.89 -4.63 28.37
N GLN A 447 -7.85 -4.59 29.71
CA GLN A 447 -8.30 -5.70 30.54
C GLN A 447 -9.81 -5.92 30.46
N THR A 448 -10.62 -4.85 30.49
CA THR A 448 -12.08 -4.95 30.37
C THR A 448 -12.49 -5.51 29.00
N THR A 449 -11.84 -5.03 27.93
CA THR A 449 -12.07 -5.53 26.56
C THR A 449 -11.66 -6.99 26.43
N LYS A 450 -10.51 -7.40 27.01
CA LYS A 450 -10.07 -8.81 27.02
C LYS A 450 -11.03 -9.74 27.75
N VAL A 451 -11.60 -9.30 28.88
CA VAL A 451 -12.62 -10.08 29.60
C VAL A 451 -13.88 -10.24 28.78
N LEU A 452 -14.39 -9.14 28.18
CA LEU A 452 -15.53 -9.19 27.26
C LEU A 452 -15.24 -10.09 26.06
N ASP A 453 -14.06 -9.96 25.45
CA ASP A 453 -13.64 -10.80 24.34
C ASP A 453 -13.59 -12.28 24.72
N SER A 454 -13.04 -12.60 25.88
CA SER A 454 -12.97 -13.99 26.36
C SER A 454 -14.34 -14.63 26.57
N ILE A 455 -15.35 -13.84 26.95
CA ILE A 455 -16.73 -14.29 27.13
C ILE A 455 -17.42 -14.44 25.77
N VAL A 456 -17.31 -13.40 24.94
CA VAL A 456 -18.01 -13.33 23.64
C VAL A 456 -17.43 -14.32 22.62
N THR A 457 -16.11 -14.55 22.62
CA THR A 457 -15.44 -15.50 21.73
C THR A 457 -15.25 -16.89 22.34
N HIS A 458 -15.87 -17.15 23.51
CA HIS A 458 -15.72 -18.43 24.20
C HIS A 458 -16.22 -19.59 23.32
N ARG A 459 -15.46 -20.68 23.30
CA ARG A 459 -15.69 -21.84 22.41
C ARG A 459 -17.11 -22.41 22.47
N VAL A 460 -17.76 -22.37 23.63
CA VAL A 460 -19.12 -22.91 23.87
C VAL A 460 -20.12 -21.77 23.97
N TRP A 461 -19.83 -20.74 24.79
CA TRP A 461 -20.75 -19.63 25.05
C TRP A 461 -20.85 -18.61 23.91
N GLY A 462 -19.85 -18.55 23.04
CA GLY A 462 -19.88 -17.64 21.90
C GLY A 462 -21.07 -17.83 20.96
N PHE A 463 -21.48 -19.11 20.71
CA PHE A 463 -22.65 -19.40 19.88
C PHE A 463 -23.98 -18.97 20.53
N PRO A 464 -24.29 -19.32 21.79
CA PRO A 464 -25.49 -18.82 22.47
C PRO A 464 -25.55 -17.29 22.53
N ILE A 465 -24.44 -16.63 22.83
CA ILE A 465 -24.37 -15.16 22.88
C ILE A 465 -24.63 -14.57 21.50
N PHE A 466 -24.04 -15.14 20.45
CA PHE A 466 -24.28 -14.73 19.08
C PHE A 466 -25.77 -14.84 18.71
N PHE A 467 -26.40 -15.98 18.99
CA PHE A 467 -27.84 -16.15 18.71
C PHE A 467 -28.71 -15.21 19.55
N LEU A 468 -28.31 -14.90 20.78
CA LEU A 468 -29.00 -13.92 21.62
C LEU A 468 -28.95 -12.52 21.01
N PHE A 469 -27.77 -12.05 20.58
CA PHE A 469 -27.65 -10.75 19.93
C PHE A 469 -28.44 -10.69 18.62
N MET A 470 -28.41 -11.74 17.81
CA MET A 470 -29.21 -11.85 16.60
C MET A 470 -30.71 -11.82 16.90
N TYR A 471 -31.17 -12.55 17.93
CA TYR A 471 -32.56 -12.51 18.37
C TYR A 471 -32.97 -11.11 18.81
N LEU A 472 -32.18 -10.45 19.65
CA LEU A 472 -32.45 -9.07 20.11
C LEU A 472 -32.50 -8.08 18.95
N MET A 473 -31.62 -8.23 17.96
CA MET A 473 -31.63 -7.38 16.76
C MET A 473 -32.92 -7.56 15.94
N PHE A 474 -33.32 -8.80 15.68
CA PHE A 474 -34.53 -9.08 14.91
C PHE A 474 -35.77 -8.69 15.69
N GLU A 475 -35.89 -9.07 16.97
CA GLU A 475 -37.00 -8.70 17.83
C GLU A 475 -37.18 -7.17 17.94
N GLY A 476 -36.04 -6.47 18.18
CA GLY A 476 -36.04 -5.00 18.21
C GLY A 476 -36.46 -4.40 16.87
N THR A 477 -36.03 -4.96 15.75
CA THR A 477 -36.42 -4.47 14.42
C THR A 477 -37.91 -4.62 14.18
N PHE A 478 -38.49 -5.76 14.49
CA PHE A 478 -39.91 -6.01 14.24
C PHE A 478 -40.81 -5.29 15.26
N VAL A 479 -40.54 -5.36 16.56
CA VAL A 479 -41.35 -4.72 17.59
C VAL A 479 -41.30 -3.20 17.53
N ILE A 480 -40.10 -2.62 17.41
CA ILE A 480 -39.95 -1.15 17.32
C ILE A 480 -40.46 -0.63 15.98
N GLY A 481 -40.23 -1.40 14.90
CA GLY A 481 -40.62 -1.04 13.55
C GLY A 481 -42.13 -1.06 13.31
N GLU A 482 -42.90 -1.84 14.08
CA GLU A 482 -44.36 -1.95 13.95
C GLU A 482 -45.06 -0.61 14.20
N TYR A 483 -44.59 0.17 15.19
CA TYR A 483 -45.21 1.48 15.51
C TYR A 483 -45.12 2.48 14.36
N PRO A 484 -43.98 2.78 13.78
CA PRO A 484 -43.92 3.69 12.63
C PRO A 484 -44.57 3.10 11.37
N MET A 485 -44.56 1.76 11.20
CA MET A 485 -45.30 1.11 10.11
C MET A 485 -46.79 1.40 10.19
N MET A 486 -47.44 1.17 11.35
CA MET A 486 -48.86 1.49 11.56
C MET A 486 -49.15 2.98 11.31
N GLY A 487 -48.24 3.87 11.72
CA GLY A 487 -48.39 5.31 11.45
C GLY A 487 -48.39 5.65 9.95
N ILE A 488 -47.49 5.02 9.19
CA ILE A 488 -47.42 5.22 7.73
C ILE A 488 -48.63 4.59 7.04
N GLU A 489 -49.04 3.40 7.45
CA GLU A 489 -50.22 2.71 6.91
C GLU A 489 -51.46 3.54 7.11
N TRP A 490 -51.69 4.05 8.32
CA TRP A 490 -52.79 4.98 8.62
C TRP A 490 -52.72 6.23 7.73
N LEU A 491 -51.54 6.80 7.51
CA LEU A 491 -51.38 8.00 6.69
C LEU A 491 -51.71 7.73 5.21
N VAL A 492 -51.26 6.60 4.69
CA VAL A 492 -51.56 6.16 3.31
C VAL A 492 -53.06 5.93 3.15
N GLU A 493 -53.72 5.31 4.13
CA GLU A 493 -55.14 5.07 4.15
C GLU A 493 -55.93 6.39 4.17
N GLN A 494 -55.56 7.36 5.02
CA GLN A 494 -56.18 8.70 5.05
C GLN A 494 -56.07 9.44 3.72
N ILE A 495 -54.91 9.36 3.06
CA ILE A 495 -54.71 9.95 1.73
C ILE A 495 -55.59 9.26 0.69
N GLY A 496 -55.67 7.94 0.75
CA GLY A 496 -56.55 7.14 -0.11
C GLY A 496 -58.03 7.52 0.05
N ASP A 497 -58.50 7.64 1.29
CA ASP A 497 -59.89 8.00 1.61
C ASP A 497 -60.22 9.45 1.24
N LEU A 498 -59.29 10.39 1.44
CA LEU A 498 -59.48 11.78 1.02
C LEU A 498 -59.68 11.88 -0.50
N LEU A 499 -58.88 11.15 -1.28
CA LEU A 499 -59.04 11.11 -2.73
C LEU A 499 -60.29 10.35 -3.17
N ARG A 500 -60.62 9.26 -2.48
CA ARG A 500 -61.82 8.46 -2.76
C ARG A 500 -63.11 9.28 -2.60
N ASN A 501 -63.15 10.20 -1.60
CA ASN A 501 -64.28 11.05 -1.33
C ASN A 501 -64.38 12.29 -2.24
N ASN A 502 -63.25 12.76 -2.81
CA ASN A 502 -63.21 13.99 -3.61
C ASN A 502 -63.16 13.77 -5.12
N MET A 503 -62.94 12.54 -5.60
CA MET A 503 -62.87 12.23 -7.04
C MET A 503 -64.14 11.53 -7.54
N ALA A 504 -64.56 11.88 -8.77
CA ALA A 504 -65.64 11.19 -9.47
C ALA A 504 -65.28 9.75 -9.78
N GLU A 505 -66.29 8.86 -9.72
CA GLU A 505 -66.07 7.42 -10.03
C GLU A 505 -65.62 7.21 -11.48
N GLY A 506 -64.56 6.41 -11.67
CA GLY A 506 -64.03 6.09 -12.98
C GLY A 506 -62.69 5.35 -12.92
N PRO A 507 -62.24 4.74 -14.03
CA PRO A 507 -61.04 3.92 -14.07
C PRO A 507 -59.74 4.68 -13.69
N PHE A 508 -59.74 6.01 -13.80
CA PHE A 508 -58.64 6.87 -13.38
C PHE A 508 -58.51 6.97 -11.85
N LYS A 509 -59.68 7.00 -11.13
CA LYS A 509 -59.73 6.97 -9.68
C LYS A 509 -59.15 5.65 -9.14
N ASP A 510 -59.53 4.51 -9.71
CA ASP A 510 -59.06 3.20 -9.30
C ASP A 510 -57.57 3.04 -9.56
N LEU A 511 -57.09 3.49 -10.73
CA LEU A 511 -55.65 3.50 -11.05
C LEU A 511 -54.87 4.35 -10.05
N LEU A 512 -55.35 5.53 -9.68
CA LEU A 512 -54.63 6.43 -8.77
C LEU A 512 -54.61 5.89 -7.35
N ILE A 513 -55.75 5.43 -6.83
CA ILE A 513 -55.90 5.00 -5.44
C ILE A 513 -55.35 3.60 -5.24
N ASP A 514 -55.84 2.62 -5.97
CA ASP A 514 -55.46 1.22 -5.76
C ASP A 514 -54.15 0.88 -6.46
N GLY A 515 -53.85 1.49 -7.62
CA GLY A 515 -52.61 1.29 -8.35
C GLY A 515 -51.43 2.07 -7.76
N ILE A 516 -51.53 3.42 -7.74
CA ILE A 516 -50.38 4.26 -7.39
C ILE A 516 -50.25 4.38 -5.86
N ILE A 517 -51.30 4.82 -5.15
CA ILE A 517 -51.21 5.06 -3.71
C ILE A 517 -51.05 3.74 -2.96
N GLY A 518 -51.86 2.74 -3.31
CA GLY A 518 -51.77 1.41 -2.72
C GLY A 518 -50.43 0.74 -3.01
N GLY A 519 -49.93 0.80 -4.25
CA GLY A 519 -48.64 0.21 -4.63
C GLY A 519 -47.46 0.92 -4.00
N VAL A 520 -47.38 2.24 -4.05
CA VAL A 520 -46.34 3.04 -3.41
C VAL A 520 -46.39 2.95 -1.89
N GLY A 521 -47.61 3.02 -1.33
CA GLY A 521 -47.86 2.88 0.10
C GLY A 521 -47.34 1.55 0.64
N ALA A 522 -47.66 0.46 -0.03
CA ALA A 522 -47.16 -0.87 0.35
C ALA A 522 -45.64 -0.97 0.44
N VAL A 523 -44.92 -0.22 -0.39
CA VAL A 523 -43.43 -0.19 -0.33
C VAL A 523 -42.93 0.70 0.82
N ILE A 524 -43.54 1.88 1.00
CA ILE A 524 -43.11 2.86 2.01
C ILE A 524 -43.34 2.35 3.43
N VAL A 525 -44.39 1.56 3.64
CA VAL A 525 -44.71 0.94 4.94
C VAL A 525 -43.56 0.09 5.48
N PHE A 526 -42.76 -0.57 4.63
CA PHE A 526 -41.62 -1.37 5.06
C PHE A 526 -40.36 -0.56 5.34
N LEU A 527 -40.31 0.72 4.95
CA LEU A 527 -39.09 1.55 5.09
C LEU A 527 -38.60 1.68 6.54
N PRO A 528 -39.44 1.88 7.57
CA PRO A 528 -38.98 1.95 8.96
C PRO A 528 -38.27 0.69 9.43
N ASN A 529 -38.78 -0.48 9.10
CA ASN A 529 -38.14 -1.75 9.48
C ASN A 529 -36.76 -1.87 8.88
N ILE A 530 -36.59 -1.45 7.63
CA ILE A 530 -35.28 -1.47 6.96
C ILE A 530 -34.30 -0.49 7.65
N LEU A 531 -34.79 0.70 8.02
CA LEU A 531 -33.94 1.70 8.69
C LEU A 531 -33.50 1.23 10.09
N ILE A 532 -34.42 0.64 10.88
CA ILE A 532 -34.10 0.13 12.22
C ILE A 532 -33.14 -1.05 12.12
N LEU A 533 -33.38 -1.97 11.19
CA LEU A 533 -32.46 -3.08 10.94
C LEU A 533 -31.05 -2.57 10.59
N TYR A 534 -30.97 -1.56 9.71
CA TYR A 534 -29.69 -0.97 9.31
C TYR A 534 -28.97 -0.29 10.48
N PHE A 535 -29.75 0.42 11.33
CA PHE A 535 -29.22 1.03 12.55
C PHE A 535 -28.65 -0.01 13.52
N CYS A 536 -29.38 -1.10 13.76
CA CYS A 536 -28.90 -2.19 14.63
C CYS A 536 -27.64 -2.87 14.08
N ILE A 537 -27.54 -3.06 12.76
CA ILE A 537 -26.36 -3.62 12.10
C ILE A 537 -25.16 -2.68 12.26
N SER A 538 -25.35 -1.38 12.01
CA SER A 538 -24.30 -0.37 12.18
C SER A 538 -23.78 -0.34 13.61
N LEU A 539 -24.67 -0.40 14.60
CA LEU A 539 -24.29 -0.46 16.00
C LEU A 539 -23.46 -1.71 16.34
N MET A 540 -23.81 -2.86 15.77
CA MET A 540 -23.02 -4.10 15.94
C MET A 540 -21.66 -4.04 15.24
N GLU A 541 -21.57 -3.35 14.10
CA GLU A 541 -20.33 -3.13 13.37
C GLU A 541 -19.41 -2.16 14.14
N ASP A 542 -19.92 -1.01 14.55
CA ASP A 542 -19.17 0.02 15.27
C ASP A 542 -18.69 -0.45 16.66
N SER A 543 -19.45 -1.33 17.32
CA SER A 543 -19.02 -1.98 18.58
C SER A 543 -17.91 -3.03 18.38
N GLY A 544 -17.55 -3.36 17.14
CA GLY A 544 -16.59 -4.40 16.80
C GLY A 544 -17.10 -5.84 17.05
N TYR A 545 -18.37 -6.01 17.42
CA TYR A 545 -18.96 -7.33 17.66
C TYR A 545 -18.96 -8.21 16.41
N MET A 546 -19.16 -7.60 15.23
CA MET A 546 -19.20 -8.32 13.94
C MET A 546 -17.88 -9.02 13.62
N ALA A 547 -16.73 -8.42 13.96
CA ALA A 547 -15.42 -9.05 13.78
C ALA A 547 -15.27 -10.29 14.68
N ARG A 548 -15.78 -10.23 15.92
CA ARG A 548 -15.77 -11.33 16.88
C ARG A 548 -16.68 -12.49 16.44
N ALA A 549 -17.86 -12.15 15.93
CA ALA A 549 -18.80 -13.11 15.36
C ALA A 549 -18.22 -13.83 14.13
N ALA A 550 -17.54 -13.09 13.25
CA ALA A 550 -16.85 -13.65 12.09
C ALA A 550 -15.75 -14.64 12.52
N PHE A 551 -15.00 -14.35 13.59
CA PHE A 551 -13.98 -15.23 14.13
C PHE A 551 -14.57 -16.56 14.63
N ILE A 552 -15.69 -16.53 15.36
CA ILE A 552 -16.36 -17.74 15.86
C ILE A 552 -16.79 -18.65 14.69
N MET A 553 -17.30 -18.05 13.62
CA MET A 553 -17.86 -18.75 12.47
C MET A 553 -16.83 -19.12 11.40
N ASP A 554 -15.59 -18.66 11.50
CA ASP A 554 -14.54 -18.85 10.49
C ASP A 554 -14.33 -20.32 10.12
N LYS A 555 -14.27 -21.21 11.11
CA LYS A 555 -14.11 -22.66 10.88
C LYS A 555 -15.25 -23.28 10.07
N ILE A 556 -16.47 -22.77 10.23
CA ILE A 556 -17.65 -23.25 9.49
C ILE A 556 -17.57 -22.72 8.05
N MET A 557 -17.27 -21.44 7.90
CA MET A 557 -17.13 -20.79 6.58
C MET A 557 -16.00 -21.42 5.76
N HIS A 558 -14.86 -21.70 6.35
CA HIS A 558 -13.76 -22.42 5.69
C HIS A 558 -14.16 -23.79 5.13
N LYS A 559 -14.99 -24.56 5.85
CA LYS A 559 -15.53 -25.83 5.35
C LYS A 559 -16.45 -25.64 4.14
N MET A 560 -17.06 -24.47 3.99
CA MET A 560 -17.88 -24.10 2.83
C MET A 560 -17.05 -23.52 1.68
N GLY A 561 -15.73 -23.30 1.85
CA GLY A 561 -14.84 -22.67 0.88
C GLY A 561 -14.95 -21.14 0.87
N LEU A 562 -15.44 -20.53 1.96
CA LEU A 562 -15.61 -19.10 2.15
C LEU A 562 -14.70 -18.60 3.28
N HIS A 563 -14.39 -17.32 3.27
CA HIS A 563 -13.69 -16.64 4.35
C HIS A 563 -14.66 -16.36 5.52
N GLY A 564 -14.18 -16.33 6.77
CA GLY A 564 -15.02 -16.07 7.95
C GLY A 564 -15.85 -14.79 7.88
N LYS A 565 -15.30 -13.70 7.28
CA LYS A 565 -16.03 -12.46 7.03
C LYS A 565 -17.26 -12.62 6.12
N SER A 566 -17.35 -13.69 5.32
CA SER A 566 -18.54 -13.96 4.47
C SER A 566 -19.78 -14.31 5.26
N PHE A 567 -19.61 -14.74 6.51
CA PHE A 567 -20.71 -15.09 7.40
C PHE A 567 -21.64 -13.91 7.69
N ILE A 568 -21.07 -12.72 7.86
CA ILE A 568 -21.81 -11.49 8.17
C ILE A 568 -22.84 -11.16 7.06
N PRO A 569 -22.44 -11.00 5.79
CA PRO A 569 -23.40 -10.80 4.70
C PRO A 569 -24.43 -11.91 4.57
N LEU A 570 -24.05 -13.17 4.79
CA LEU A 570 -25.01 -14.28 4.67
C LEU A 570 -26.11 -14.22 5.74
N ILE A 571 -25.79 -13.85 6.98
CA ILE A 571 -26.79 -13.68 8.03
C ILE A 571 -27.66 -12.44 7.79
N MET A 572 -27.03 -11.32 7.38
CA MET A 572 -27.79 -10.13 7.00
C MET A 572 -28.79 -10.42 5.89
N GLY A 573 -28.50 -11.39 5.01
CA GLY A 573 -29.38 -11.85 3.94
C GLY A 573 -30.74 -12.39 4.43
N PHE A 574 -30.85 -12.89 5.65
CA PHE A 574 -32.16 -13.27 6.23
C PHE A 574 -33.03 -12.05 6.56
N GLY A 575 -32.43 -10.91 6.89
CA GLY A 575 -33.15 -9.65 7.05
C GLY A 575 -33.44 -9.00 5.71
N CYS A 576 -32.40 -8.58 5.00
CA CYS A 576 -32.51 -7.92 3.70
C CYS A 576 -31.27 -8.23 2.83
N ASN A 577 -31.49 -8.73 1.61
CA ASN A 577 -30.42 -9.09 0.68
C ASN A 577 -29.66 -7.87 0.15
N VAL A 578 -30.27 -6.69 0.07
CA VAL A 578 -29.63 -5.49 -0.47
C VAL A 578 -28.44 -5.04 0.39
N PRO A 579 -28.61 -4.72 1.70
CA PRO A 579 -27.48 -4.38 2.57
C PRO A 579 -26.50 -5.53 2.71
N ALA A 580 -26.94 -6.78 2.66
CA ALA A 580 -26.09 -7.97 2.73
C ALA A 580 -25.11 -8.05 1.54
N ILE A 581 -25.58 -7.77 0.33
CA ILE A 581 -24.73 -7.71 -0.87
C ILE A 581 -23.77 -6.52 -0.79
N ILE A 582 -24.22 -5.37 -0.29
CA ILE A 582 -23.37 -4.18 -0.11
C ILE A 582 -22.28 -4.47 0.93
N ALA A 583 -22.61 -5.07 2.07
CA ALA A 583 -21.67 -5.43 3.12
C ALA A 583 -20.60 -6.43 2.65
N SER A 584 -20.89 -7.25 1.62
CA SER A 584 -19.87 -8.15 1.07
C SER A 584 -18.66 -7.44 0.45
N ARG A 585 -18.71 -6.11 0.22
CA ARG A 585 -17.58 -5.29 -0.22
C ARG A 585 -16.42 -5.27 0.78
N THR A 586 -16.70 -5.51 2.07
CA THR A 586 -15.70 -5.57 3.14
C THR A 586 -14.83 -6.84 3.07
N ILE A 587 -15.20 -7.82 2.23
CA ILE A 587 -14.43 -9.06 2.03
C ILE A 587 -13.28 -8.77 1.08
N GLU A 588 -12.04 -8.87 1.58
CA GLU A 588 -10.82 -8.56 0.84
C GLU A 588 -10.59 -9.52 -0.33
N ASN A 589 -10.78 -10.82 -0.10
CA ASN A 589 -10.61 -11.84 -1.13
C ASN A 589 -11.70 -11.75 -2.19
N ARG A 590 -11.32 -11.38 -3.44
CA ARG A 590 -12.22 -11.18 -4.58
C ARG A 590 -13.09 -12.43 -4.87
N LYS A 591 -12.50 -13.63 -4.78
CA LYS A 591 -13.22 -14.90 -5.01
C LYS A 591 -14.30 -15.11 -3.96
N SER A 592 -13.96 -14.99 -2.67
CA SER A 592 -14.91 -15.14 -1.57
C SER A 592 -16.00 -14.08 -1.63
N ARG A 593 -15.65 -12.84 -1.99
CA ARG A 593 -16.61 -11.75 -2.17
C ARG A 593 -17.63 -12.04 -3.26
N LEU A 594 -17.19 -12.47 -4.45
CA LEU A 594 -18.09 -12.80 -5.55
C LEU A 594 -18.99 -13.99 -5.21
N ILE A 595 -18.45 -15.05 -4.60
CA ILE A 595 -19.24 -16.20 -4.17
C ILE A 595 -20.30 -15.76 -3.16
N THR A 596 -19.94 -14.95 -2.17
CA THR A 596 -20.87 -14.43 -1.15
C THR A 596 -22.00 -13.61 -1.78
N MET A 597 -21.69 -12.74 -2.75
CA MET A 597 -22.69 -11.96 -3.50
C MET A 597 -23.66 -12.86 -4.29
N LEU A 598 -23.14 -13.90 -4.94
CA LEU A 598 -23.94 -14.83 -5.75
C LEU A 598 -24.84 -15.74 -4.92
N VAL A 599 -24.39 -16.11 -3.72
CA VAL A 599 -25.08 -17.05 -2.84
C VAL A 599 -26.11 -16.33 -1.95
N ASN A 600 -25.88 -15.05 -1.64
CA ASN A 600 -26.75 -14.26 -0.78
C ASN A 600 -28.24 -14.25 -1.20
N PRO A 601 -28.60 -14.12 -2.49
CA PRO A 601 -30.00 -14.19 -2.91
C PRO A 601 -30.72 -15.51 -2.64
N LEU A 602 -30.00 -16.59 -2.31
CA LEU A 602 -30.61 -17.86 -1.91
C LEU A 602 -31.10 -17.86 -0.47
N MET A 603 -30.61 -16.90 0.34
CA MET A 603 -31.13 -16.66 1.68
C MET A 603 -32.52 -16.03 1.61
N SER A 604 -33.47 -16.62 2.34
CA SER A 604 -34.86 -16.13 2.36
C SER A 604 -34.95 -14.87 3.22
N CYS A 605 -35.08 -13.71 2.60
CA CYS A 605 -35.20 -12.43 3.32
C CYS A 605 -36.65 -12.18 3.78
N SER A 606 -36.80 -11.24 4.72
CA SER A 606 -38.12 -10.84 5.29
C SER A 606 -39.14 -10.43 4.23
N ALA A 607 -38.73 -9.82 3.14
CA ALA A 607 -39.62 -9.41 2.04
C ALA A 607 -40.28 -10.59 1.30
N ARG A 608 -39.73 -11.80 1.38
CA ARG A 608 -40.30 -13.02 0.78
C ARG A 608 -41.29 -13.72 1.72
N LEU A 609 -41.24 -13.44 3.02
CA LEU A 609 -42.07 -14.09 4.04
C LEU A 609 -43.55 -13.98 3.77
N PRO A 610 -44.12 -12.79 3.41
CA PRO A 610 -45.57 -12.67 3.12
C PRO A 610 -46.01 -13.58 1.97
N ILE A 611 -45.18 -13.69 0.90
CA ILE A 611 -45.43 -14.56 -0.25
C ILE A 611 -45.44 -16.03 0.18
N TYR A 612 -44.48 -16.43 1.00
CA TYR A 612 -44.40 -17.79 1.52
C TYR A 612 -45.62 -18.14 2.41
N LEU A 613 -46.01 -17.21 3.29
CA LEU A 613 -47.18 -17.41 4.15
C LEU A 613 -48.47 -17.55 3.33
N LEU A 614 -48.65 -16.73 2.30
CA LEU A 614 -49.82 -16.81 1.42
C LEU A 614 -49.86 -18.15 0.67
N LEU A 615 -48.76 -18.56 0.04
CA LEU A 615 -48.67 -19.82 -0.70
C LEU A 615 -48.79 -21.04 0.22
N VAL A 616 -48.10 -21.05 1.33
CA VAL A 616 -48.12 -22.16 2.28
C VAL A 616 -49.49 -22.27 2.95
N GLY A 617 -50.10 -21.15 3.32
CA GLY A 617 -51.46 -21.13 3.86
C GLY A 617 -52.54 -21.63 2.89
N ALA A 618 -52.37 -21.30 1.59
CA ALA A 618 -53.32 -21.76 0.56
C ALA A 618 -53.18 -23.25 0.22
N PHE A 619 -51.93 -23.78 0.13
CA PHE A 619 -51.67 -25.15 -0.35
C PHE A 619 -51.44 -26.17 0.78
N PHE A 620 -50.97 -25.74 1.95
CA PHE A 620 -50.58 -26.61 3.06
C PHE A 620 -51.12 -26.15 4.44
N PRO A 621 -52.44 -25.92 4.61
CA PRO A 621 -53.01 -25.34 5.83
C PRO A 621 -52.73 -26.15 7.10
N ASN A 622 -52.67 -27.47 7.00
CA ASN A 622 -52.46 -28.37 8.16
C ASN A 622 -51.00 -28.46 8.63
N ASN A 623 -50.03 -28.16 7.76
CA ASN A 623 -48.58 -28.31 8.01
C ASN A 623 -47.81 -27.04 7.66
N ALA A 624 -48.42 -25.89 7.72
CA ALA A 624 -47.89 -24.61 7.27
C ALA A 624 -46.49 -24.31 7.89
N SER A 625 -46.34 -24.48 9.20
CA SER A 625 -45.10 -24.19 9.91
C SER A 625 -43.95 -25.09 9.47
N LEU A 626 -44.22 -26.37 9.23
CA LEU A 626 -43.19 -27.33 8.81
C LEU A 626 -42.74 -27.08 7.37
N VAL A 627 -43.66 -26.77 6.48
CA VAL A 627 -43.37 -26.40 5.09
C VAL A 627 -42.58 -25.09 5.02
N LEU A 628 -42.96 -24.09 5.80
CA LEU A 628 -42.23 -22.84 5.88
C LEU A 628 -40.77 -23.07 6.38
N LEU A 629 -40.60 -23.82 7.44
CA LEU A 629 -39.26 -24.20 7.93
C LEU A 629 -38.44 -24.93 6.86
N SER A 630 -39.08 -25.84 6.13
CA SER A 630 -38.42 -26.57 5.04
C SER A 630 -37.91 -25.65 3.94
N ILE A 631 -38.66 -24.62 3.57
CA ILE A 631 -38.25 -23.63 2.55
C ILE A 631 -36.96 -22.89 2.99
N TYR A 632 -36.90 -22.48 4.27
CA TYR A 632 -35.71 -21.82 4.82
C TYR A 632 -34.50 -22.76 4.84
N VAL A 633 -34.69 -24.00 5.30
CA VAL A 633 -33.62 -25.01 5.33
C VAL A 633 -33.12 -25.35 3.92
N ILE A 634 -34.01 -25.49 2.95
CA ILE A 634 -33.65 -25.73 1.54
C ILE A 634 -32.83 -24.55 1.01
N GLY A 635 -33.23 -23.29 1.31
CA GLY A 635 -32.47 -22.10 0.92
C GLY A 635 -31.02 -22.12 1.46
N ILE A 636 -30.87 -22.45 2.75
CA ILE A 636 -29.53 -22.58 3.37
C ILE A 636 -28.71 -23.70 2.71
N VAL A 637 -29.31 -24.87 2.52
CA VAL A 637 -28.62 -26.03 1.90
C VAL A 637 -28.18 -25.69 0.47
N LEU A 638 -29.03 -25.07 -0.32
CA LEU A 638 -28.70 -24.63 -1.68
C LEU A 638 -27.57 -23.61 -1.67
N ALA A 639 -27.59 -22.66 -0.72
CA ALA A 639 -26.53 -21.68 -0.56
C ALA A 639 -25.18 -22.34 -0.26
N VAL A 640 -25.15 -23.33 0.65
CA VAL A 640 -23.93 -24.08 0.98
C VAL A 640 -23.43 -24.90 -0.22
N VAL A 641 -24.33 -25.63 -0.89
CA VAL A 641 -23.98 -26.44 -2.07
C VAL A 641 -23.43 -25.56 -3.18
N MET A 642 -24.10 -24.44 -3.47
CA MET A 642 -23.65 -23.52 -4.51
C MET A 642 -22.31 -22.86 -4.15
N ALA A 643 -22.12 -22.41 -2.90
CA ALA A 643 -20.85 -21.85 -2.45
C ALA A 643 -19.71 -22.84 -2.64
N ARG A 644 -19.93 -24.10 -2.28
CA ARG A 644 -18.93 -25.15 -2.41
C ARG A 644 -18.67 -25.50 -3.89
N SER A 645 -19.69 -25.64 -4.69
CA SER A 645 -19.55 -25.91 -6.15
C SER A 645 -18.77 -24.82 -6.85
N VAL A 646 -19.13 -23.55 -6.62
CA VAL A 646 -18.43 -22.41 -7.23
C VAL A 646 -17.01 -22.24 -6.69
N SER A 647 -16.76 -22.59 -5.43
CA SER A 647 -15.41 -22.57 -4.86
C SER A 647 -14.47 -23.59 -5.52
N TYR A 648 -14.98 -24.75 -5.93
CA TYR A 648 -14.21 -25.79 -6.65
C TYR A 648 -14.04 -25.50 -8.14
N THR A 649 -15.01 -24.88 -8.78
CA THR A 649 -14.84 -24.43 -10.16
C THR A 649 -13.89 -23.23 -10.15
N HIS A 650 -12.74 -23.37 -10.83
CA HIS A 650 -11.83 -22.26 -11.07
C HIS A 650 -12.57 -21.20 -11.90
N LEU A 651 -13.15 -20.21 -11.23
CA LEU A 651 -13.55 -18.96 -11.89
C LEU A 651 -12.26 -18.19 -12.25
N THR A 652 -11.54 -18.68 -13.24
CA THR A 652 -10.66 -17.85 -14.05
C THR A 652 -11.61 -17.03 -14.93
N LEU A 653 -12.02 -15.87 -14.43
CA LEU A 653 -12.54 -14.85 -15.32
C LEU A 653 -11.38 -14.47 -16.24
N PRO A 654 -11.52 -14.54 -17.58
CA PRO A 654 -10.53 -13.96 -18.47
C PRO A 654 -10.47 -12.47 -18.14
N THR A 655 -9.30 -12.01 -17.72
CA THR A 655 -8.97 -10.59 -17.56
C THR A 655 -8.84 -9.94 -18.91
#